data_e3387d0367a80a22ff871258cf0b9567
#
_entry.id   e3387d0367a80a22ff871258cf0b9567
#
_cell.length_a   1.000
_cell.length_b   1.000
_cell.length_c   1.000
_cell.angle_alpha   90.00
_cell.angle_beta   90.00
_cell.angle_gamma   90.00
#
_symmetry.space_group_name_H-M   'P 1'
#
loop_
_entity.id
_entity.type
_entity.pdbx_description
1 polymer ?
#
loop_
_entity_poly.entity_id
_entity_poly.type
_entity_poly.pdbx_seq_one_letter_code
_entity_poly.pdbx_strand_id
1 'polypeptide(L)'
;MVENEKRKQSIFHTFARFLNEIDFILMTKKLILFLFAFALSYLADAQSSVSRRTYIINGQRMSAETQIDADEFFPVLMDSIIIDQINYVLAERDCEPLQYRRLLFTVANEQSEYMAMMADTDPNAKLKEPVAERMRNYGGSNNAAELTTKINVVKNKQALTYYKMAEELVFRWMSNSKTASLLESTNYQYIGASSHIDAEGKKVFVSVVLGNFRSFNEGMRNRDQLKVPYTLKNNGLNEYDPDVCKRINRMTNLFEFRDALTVEDRQVFIELKNAKTLQKLIRNKTDALALDILQKEQYACGLEGNILDYNRINHGVMTKPYKMKKIFKKNLADVSKNSHAFKAKIADLPENIELKNSEINLMIIQDGSVCASVPKSFIHPIKGTYKNVVKILADTVMINSRFGYHPIPDSADLTFVIPFKGNKADYNVEDIEPFLEALEQPDFTILNMDITAYSSIEGSDSVNRSLQRRRAESIVRALESRQADSITKSIVTDYNWDDFVIDIQSTKYRKFANMSIERVQDSIKKNDLAKELEPMLQNHRYARINMRIVYDIKGKNERPFVLRKFHEAAIDSADRIEALSIQKFIMKRVLQGQYDKSALDEMQIPDTPDFAGLAMNDIWLRHKLGMLKMSEVRERIRALALLAPNNEYIAFNDLLMRIDYPEGLFRDMSTSIQQGIERLYYTPLRKETVDRLNIRLQLKIIDEVDSLTHVRATKVACVQRIKQIVDIKTETMENSLKLAELFLYNKDYMLTLKILEPWVGVTSNMQLLLTYVSLCSLFENMMHTVAFETAMDRIREIDPDKYCKLLNGGEEEGFSLRVFENENIKREYCKYCAGDN
;
A
#
# COMPACT_ATOMS: atom_id res chain seq x y z
N MET A 1 -36.73 -12.85 69.61
CA MET A 1 -35.59 -13.35 68.75
C MET A 1 -35.93 -13.34 67.27
N VAL A 2 -37.14 -13.56 66.82
CA VAL A 2 -37.58 -13.64 65.44
C VAL A 2 -37.63 -12.28 64.74
N GLU A 3 -37.85 -11.19 65.44
CA GLU A 3 -37.93 -9.83 64.87
C GLU A 3 -36.54 -9.23 64.50
N ASN A 4 -35.49 -9.62 65.23
CA ASN A 4 -34.12 -9.16 64.97
C ASN A 4 -33.47 -9.85 63.79
N GLU A 5 -33.90 -11.07 63.46
CA GLU A 5 -33.38 -11.75 62.20
C GLU A 5 -34.02 -11.21 60.95
N LYS A 6 -35.26 -10.85 60.93
CA LYS A 6 -35.93 -10.23 59.79
C LYS A 6 -35.38 -8.83 59.49
N ARG A 7 -35.00 -8.07 60.52
CA ARG A 7 -34.34 -6.77 60.34
C ARG A 7 -32.92 -6.89 59.79
N LYS A 8 -32.16 -7.90 60.18
CA LYS A 8 -30.82 -8.18 59.66
C LYS A 8 -30.90 -8.66 58.19
N GLN A 9 -31.87 -9.49 57.83
CA GLN A 9 -32.05 -9.92 56.46
C GLN A 9 -32.50 -8.78 55.51
N SER A 10 -33.35 -7.85 56.00
CA SER A 10 -33.77 -6.68 55.21
C SER A 10 -32.61 -5.72 54.97
N ILE A 11 -31.76 -5.51 55.96
CA ILE A 11 -30.57 -4.64 55.83
C ILE A 11 -29.56 -5.30 54.88
N PHE A 12 -29.39 -6.62 54.93
CA PHE A 12 -28.48 -7.32 54.03
C PHE A 12 -28.97 -7.31 52.56
N HIS A 13 -30.28 -7.44 52.34
CA HIS A 13 -30.87 -7.33 51.01
C HIS A 13 -30.79 -5.90 50.41
N THR A 14 -30.92 -4.89 51.24
CA THR A 14 -30.81 -3.48 50.85
C THR A 14 -29.35 -3.13 50.55
N PHE A 15 -28.40 -3.64 51.32
CA PHE A 15 -26.96 -3.43 51.11
C PHE A 15 -26.46 -4.19 49.89
N ALA A 16 -26.94 -5.42 49.64
CA ALA A 16 -26.63 -6.18 48.42
C ALA A 16 -27.21 -5.53 47.16
N ARG A 17 -28.38 -4.90 47.21
CA ARG A 17 -28.93 -4.09 46.11
C ARG A 17 -28.09 -2.84 45.88
N PHE A 18 -27.67 -2.17 46.93
CA PHE A 18 -26.84 -0.96 46.82
C PHE A 18 -25.45 -1.25 46.27
N LEU A 19 -24.84 -2.39 46.60
CA LEU A 19 -23.57 -2.85 46.04
C LEU A 19 -23.72 -3.24 44.55
N ASN A 20 -24.82 -3.92 44.21
CA ASN A 20 -25.10 -4.24 42.77
C ASN A 20 -25.38 -2.99 41.95
N GLU A 21 -26.03 -1.95 42.47
CA GLU A 21 -26.21 -0.68 41.78
C GLU A 21 -24.88 0.09 41.59
N ILE A 22 -23.99 0.05 42.58
CA ILE A 22 -22.66 0.68 42.50
C ILE A 22 -21.79 -0.06 41.49
N ASP A 23 -21.80 -1.40 41.46
CA ASP A 23 -21.07 -2.17 40.47
C ASP A 23 -21.62 -1.97 39.05
N PHE A 24 -22.95 -1.85 38.92
CA PHE A 24 -23.57 -1.54 37.61
C PHE A 24 -23.22 -0.13 37.11
N ILE A 25 -23.17 0.87 37.99
CA ILE A 25 -22.77 2.24 37.67
C ILE A 25 -21.26 2.31 37.37
N LEU A 26 -20.42 1.56 38.09
CA LEU A 26 -19.00 1.46 37.83
C LEU A 26 -18.72 0.70 36.51
N MET A 27 -19.49 -0.33 36.20
CA MET A 27 -19.39 -1.11 34.99
C MET A 27 -19.85 -0.30 33.77
N THR A 28 -20.93 0.47 33.87
CA THR A 28 -21.41 1.38 32.83
C THR A 28 -20.44 2.55 32.61
N LYS A 29 -19.87 3.13 33.68
CA LYS A 29 -18.81 4.16 33.53
C LYS A 29 -17.54 3.59 32.90
N LYS A 30 -17.12 2.38 33.27
CA LYS A 30 -16.00 1.69 32.60
C LYS A 30 -16.30 1.34 31.13
N LEU A 31 -17.54 0.93 30.85
CA LEU A 31 -17.95 0.65 29.45
C LEU A 31 -18.02 1.92 28.61
N ILE A 32 -18.54 3.01 29.19
CA ILE A 32 -18.57 4.33 28.51
C ILE A 32 -17.15 4.87 28.31
N LEU A 33 -16.26 4.74 29.30
CA LEU A 33 -14.84 5.10 29.16
C LEU A 33 -14.12 4.20 28.13
N PHE A 34 -14.45 2.92 28.09
CA PHE A 34 -13.91 1.98 27.11
C PHE A 34 -14.42 2.28 25.70
N LEU A 35 -15.70 2.58 25.55
CA LEU A 35 -16.31 3.02 24.27
C LEU A 35 -15.77 4.39 23.83
N PHE A 36 -15.53 5.30 24.77
CA PHE A 36 -14.91 6.60 24.49
C PHE A 36 -13.42 6.46 24.12
N ALA A 37 -12.68 5.58 24.80
CA ALA A 37 -11.31 5.24 24.44
C ALA A 37 -11.22 4.48 23.11
N PHE A 38 -12.21 3.62 22.82
CA PHE A 38 -12.32 2.91 21.55
C PHE A 38 -12.70 3.85 20.41
N ALA A 39 -13.62 4.80 20.64
CA ALA A 39 -13.96 5.86 19.68
C ALA A 39 -12.77 6.80 19.46
N LEU A 40 -12.03 7.18 20.51
CA LEU A 40 -10.81 7.98 20.39
C LEU A 40 -9.67 7.22 19.67
N SER A 41 -9.55 5.91 19.84
CA SER A 41 -8.57 5.12 19.09
C SER A 41 -8.98 4.94 17.62
N TYR A 42 -10.28 4.84 17.33
CA TYR A 42 -10.80 4.81 15.95
C TYR A 42 -10.65 6.17 15.26
N LEU A 43 -10.87 7.27 15.97
CA LEU A 43 -10.63 8.64 15.50
C LEU A 43 -9.14 8.91 15.28
N ALA A 44 -8.26 8.37 16.14
CA ALA A 44 -6.81 8.47 15.99
C ALA A 44 -6.28 7.64 14.81
N ASP A 45 -6.88 6.47 14.54
CA ASP A 45 -6.52 5.64 13.38
C ASP A 45 -6.98 6.26 12.06
N ALA A 46 -8.09 6.99 12.06
CA ALA A 46 -8.59 7.69 10.89
C ALA A 46 -7.75 8.94 10.56
N GLN A 47 -7.39 9.78 11.55
CA GLN A 47 -6.47 10.92 11.36
C GLN A 47 -5.13 10.50 10.75
N SER A 48 -4.70 9.27 11.01
CA SER A 48 -3.50 8.70 10.43
C SER A 48 -3.61 8.42 8.93
N SER A 49 -4.79 8.40 8.33
CA SER A 49 -4.96 7.91 6.95
C SER A 49 -4.46 8.91 5.88
N VAL A 50 -4.71 10.21 6.02
CA VAL A 50 -4.25 11.22 5.05
C VAL A 50 -2.78 11.60 5.29
N SER A 51 -2.37 11.80 6.55
CA SER A 51 -0.98 12.13 6.89
C SER A 51 0.02 11.04 6.45
N ARG A 52 -0.41 9.79 6.41
CA ARG A 52 0.41 8.64 5.99
C ARG A 52 0.37 8.36 4.50
N ARG A 53 -0.44 9.08 3.72
CA ARG A 53 -0.51 8.87 2.27
C ARG A 53 0.77 9.30 1.60
N THR A 54 1.15 8.55 0.60
CA THR A 54 2.20 8.92 -0.35
C THR A 54 1.55 9.17 -1.70
N TYR A 55 1.98 10.24 -2.35
CA TYR A 55 1.51 10.69 -3.65
C TYR A 55 2.64 10.56 -4.66
N ILE A 56 2.28 10.39 -5.93
CA ILE A 56 3.28 10.40 -7.00
C ILE A 56 3.12 11.69 -7.75
N ILE A 57 4.11 12.55 -7.63
CA ILE A 57 4.16 13.86 -8.25
C ILE A 57 5.38 13.90 -9.15
N ASN A 58 5.16 14.13 -10.45
CA ASN A 58 6.23 14.17 -11.46
C ASN A 58 7.16 12.94 -11.38
N GLY A 59 6.59 11.78 -11.05
CA GLY A 59 7.34 10.55 -10.94
C GLY A 59 8.09 10.30 -9.65
N GLN A 60 8.03 11.21 -8.69
CA GLN A 60 8.62 11.05 -7.36
C GLN A 60 7.54 10.68 -6.34
N ARG A 61 7.87 9.77 -5.43
CA ARG A 61 7.02 9.47 -4.28
C ARG A 61 7.23 10.54 -3.21
N MET A 62 6.17 11.25 -2.91
CA MET A 62 6.16 12.30 -1.89
C MET A 62 5.19 11.95 -0.78
N SER A 63 5.63 12.11 0.46
CA SER A 63 4.76 11.95 1.63
C SER A 63 3.90 13.20 1.82
N ALA A 64 2.68 13.03 2.33
CA ALA A 64 1.88 14.15 2.79
C ALA A 64 2.59 14.97 3.90
N GLU A 65 3.48 14.34 4.66
CA GLU A 65 4.30 14.99 5.70
C GLU A 65 5.60 15.63 5.17
N THR A 66 5.79 15.69 3.85
CA THR A 66 6.90 16.45 3.26
C THR A 66 6.78 17.93 3.68
N GLN A 67 7.87 18.53 4.14
CA GLN A 67 7.90 19.95 4.43
C GLN A 67 7.80 20.76 3.14
N ILE A 68 7.08 21.87 3.20
CA ILE A 68 6.95 22.79 2.07
C ILE A 68 8.26 23.56 1.94
N ASP A 69 8.90 23.36 0.79
CA ASP A 69 9.98 24.23 0.33
C ASP A 69 9.38 25.29 -0.58
N ALA A 70 9.65 26.56 -0.27
CA ALA A 70 9.10 27.66 -1.05
C ALA A 70 9.70 27.73 -2.48
N ASP A 71 10.95 27.31 -2.63
CA ASP A 71 11.65 27.29 -3.92
C ASP A 71 11.26 26.08 -4.78
N GLU A 72 10.69 25.04 -4.15
CA GLU A 72 10.24 23.82 -4.83
C GLU A 72 8.83 23.43 -4.36
N PHE A 73 7.87 24.31 -4.56
CA PHE A 73 6.48 24.06 -4.21
C PHE A 73 5.80 23.12 -5.22
N PHE A 74 5.12 22.09 -4.74
CA PHE A 74 4.38 21.11 -5.57
C PHE A 74 2.87 21.35 -5.46
N PRO A 75 2.25 22.17 -6.34
CA PRO A 75 0.81 22.46 -6.28
C PRO A 75 -0.05 21.19 -6.35
N VAL A 76 0.26 20.26 -7.24
CA VAL A 76 -0.51 19.02 -7.42
C VAL A 76 -0.53 18.17 -6.14
N LEU A 77 0.56 18.17 -5.37
CA LEU A 77 0.60 17.48 -4.08
C LEU A 77 -0.33 18.18 -3.09
N MET A 78 -0.24 19.51 -3.00
CA MET A 78 -1.10 20.31 -2.12
C MET A 78 -2.57 20.13 -2.43
N ASP A 79 -2.95 20.23 -3.70
CA ASP A 79 -4.32 20.10 -4.18
C ASP A 79 -4.91 18.72 -3.86
N SER A 80 -4.12 17.68 -4.09
CA SER A 80 -4.53 16.29 -3.79
C SER A 80 -4.77 16.08 -2.30
N ILE A 81 -3.88 16.60 -1.45
CA ILE A 81 -4.00 16.48 0.01
C ILE A 81 -5.19 17.27 0.52
N ILE A 82 -5.47 18.46 -0.03
CA ILE A 82 -6.65 19.26 0.33
C ILE A 82 -7.94 18.49 0.04
N ILE A 83 -8.07 17.91 -1.14
CA ILE A 83 -9.27 17.12 -1.52
C ILE A 83 -9.42 15.90 -0.62
N ASP A 84 -8.33 15.17 -0.37
CA ASP A 84 -8.34 14.02 0.51
C ASP A 84 -8.72 14.39 1.95
N GLN A 85 -8.24 15.53 2.44
CA GLN A 85 -8.53 16.00 3.78
C GLN A 85 -9.99 16.49 3.90
N ILE A 86 -10.54 17.14 2.86
CA ILE A 86 -11.96 17.51 2.80
C ILE A 86 -12.81 16.24 2.86
N ASN A 87 -12.54 15.27 2.00
CA ASN A 87 -13.29 14.03 1.94
C ASN A 87 -13.17 13.21 3.22
N TYR A 88 -12.01 13.26 3.87
CA TYR A 88 -11.81 12.66 5.18
C TYR A 88 -12.77 13.26 6.22
N VAL A 89 -12.83 14.60 6.33
CA VAL A 89 -13.70 15.30 7.28
C VAL A 89 -15.18 15.13 6.94
N LEU A 90 -15.55 15.08 5.66
CA LEU A 90 -16.92 14.78 5.22
C LEU A 90 -17.34 13.37 5.65
N ALA A 91 -16.46 12.38 5.50
CA ALA A 91 -16.72 11.01 5.94
C ALA A 91 -16.91 10.90 7.47
N GLU A 92 -16.16 11.69 8.27
CA GLU A 92 -16.36 11.76 9.73
C GLU A 92 -17.74 12.33 10.13
N ARG A 93 -18.41 13.03 9.21
CA ARG A 93 -19.71 13.65 9.40
C ARG A 93 -20.84 12.94 8.65
N ASP A 94 -20.61 11.69 8.24
CA ASP A 94 -21.55 10.89 7.47
C ASP A 94 -22.01 11.55 6.16
N CYS A 95 -21.19 12.44 5.59
CA CYS A 95 -21.43 13.06 4.29
C CYS A 95 -20.78 12.24 3.17
N GLU A 96 -21.42 12.22 1.99
CA GLU A 96 -20.85 11.57 0.81
C GLU A 96 -19.58 12.30 0.34
N PRO A 97 -18.53 11.55 -0.08
CA PRO A 97 -17.31 12.15 -0.56
C PRO A 97 -17.51 12.86 -1.90
N LEU A 98 -16.87 14.01 -2.05
CA LEU A 98 -16.86 14.79 -3.29
C LEU A 98 -15.87 14.16 -4.27
N GLN A 99 -16.29 14.01 -5.52
CA GLN A 99 -15.47 13.42 -6.59
C GLN A 99 -14.65 14.52 -7.28
N TYR A 100 -13.35 14.27 -7.45
CA TYR A 100 -12.48 15.18 -8.21
C TYR A 100 -12.93 15.30 -9.67
N ARG A 101 -12.92 16.56 -10.19
CA ARG A 101 -13.15 16.85 -11.61
C ARG A 101 -12.17 17.90 -12.12
N ARG A 102 -11.54 17.57 -13.23
CA ARG A 102 -10.54 18.45 -13.87
C ARG A 102 -11.10 19.81 -14.23
N LEU A 103 -12.35 19.87 -14.70
CA LEU A 103 -13.00 21.12 -15.01
C LEU A 103 -13.03 22.05 -13.79
N LEU A 104 -13.42 21.52 -12.63
CA LEU A 104 -13.47 22.30 -11.39
C LEU A 104 -12.06 22.73 -10.95
N PHE A 105 -11.06 21.89 -11.15
CA PHE A 105 -9.66 22.25 -10.97
C PHE A 105 -9.29 23.44 -11.88
N THR A 106 -9.64 23.40 -13.17
CA THR A 106 -9.32 24.48 -14.10
C THR A 106 -9.92 25.80 -13.64
N VAL A 107 -11.17 25.79 -13.21
CA VAL A 107 -11.87 26.97 -12.66
C VAL A 107 -11.22 27.44 -11.35
N ALA A 108 -10.80 26.52 -10.48
CA ALA A 108 -10.09 26.84 -9.25
C ALA A 108 -8.70 27.42 -9.53
N ASN A 109 -8.01 26.89 -10.54
CA ASN A 109 -6.66 27.30 -10.93
C ASN A 109 -6.62 28.77 -11.34
N GLU A 110 -7.57 29.22 -12.15
CA GLU A 110 -7.65 30.62 -12.54
C GLU A 110 -7.71 31.57 -11.32
N GLN A 111 -8.51 31.22 -10.33
CA GLN A 111 -8.66 32.05 -9.13
C GLN A 111 -7.42 31.99 -8.22
N SER A 112 -6.86 30.82 -7.97
CA SER A 112 -5.70 30.66 -7.09
C SER A 112 -4.45 31.32 -7.70
N GLU A 113 -4.24 31.17 -9.01
CA GLU A 113 -3.18 31.84 -9.76
C GLU A 113 -3.33 33.35 -9.72
N TYR A 114 -4.53 33.88 -9.99
CA TYR A 114 -4.81 35.32 -9.89
C TYR A 114 -4.54 35.87 -8.50
N MET A 115 -4.97 35.16 -7.44
CA MET A 115 -4.71 35.58 -6.05
C MET A 115 -3.20 35.61 -5.74
N ALA A 116 -2.45 34.62 -6.22
CA ALA A 116 -1.00 34.58 -6.00
C ALA A 116 -0.27 35.70 -6.76
N MET A 117 -0.68 35.98 -8.00
CA MET A 117 -0.15 37.11 -8.80
C MET A 117 -0.44 38.48 -8.19
N MET A 118 -1.60 38.65 -7.56
CA MET A 118 -2.06 39.90 -6.96
C MET A 118 -1.67 40.01 -5.48
N ALA A 119 -0.91 39.10 -4.95
CA ALA A 119 -0.63 38.98 -3.50
C ALA A 119 -0.12 40.27 -2.83
N ASP A 120 0.71 41.02 -3.54
CA ASP A 120 1.33 42.24 -3.03
C ASP A 120 0.42 43.47 -3.17
N THR A 121 -0.43 43.54 -4.21
CA THR A 121 -1.26 44.70 -4.55
C THR A 121 -2.69 44.57 -3.99
N ASP A 122 -3.28 43.39 -4.07
CA ASP A 122 -4.56 43.05 -3.51
C ASP A 122 -4.58 41.63 -2.92
N PRO A 123 -4.20 41.45 -1.67
CA PRO A 123 -4.14 40.14 -1.02
C PRO A 123 -5.47 39.39 -0.93
N ASN A 124 -6.57 40.02 -1.25
CA ASN A 124 -7.94 39.45 -1.27
C ASN A 124 -8.55 39.45 -2.68
N ALA A 125 -7.69 39.57 -3.69
CA ALA A 125 -8.12 39.64 -5.08
C ALA A 125 -9.07 38.49 -5.46
N LYS A 126 -10.11 38.83 -6.23
CA LYS A 126 -11.03 37.88 -6.82
C LYS A 126 -11.24 38.21 -8.29
N LEU A 127 -11.37 37.19 -9.10
CA LEU A 127 -11.76 37.37 -10.50
C LEU A 127 -13.12 38.09 -10.58
N LYS A 128 -13.29 38.93 -11.61
CA LYS A 128 -14.51 39.68 -11.81
C LYS A 128 -15.71 38.77 -12.15
N GLU A 129 -15.44 37.70 -12.90
CA GLU A 129 -16.47 36.73 -13.27
C GLU A 129 -16.79 35.81 -12.09
N PRO A 130 -18.09 35.70 -11.74
CA PRO A 130 -18.52 34.74 -10.72
C PRO A 130 -18.14 33.29 -11.09
N VAL A 131 -17.91 32.45 -10.08
CA VAL A 131 -17.57 31.05 -10.29
C VAL A 131 -18.57 30.30 -11.18
N ALA A 132 -19.88 30.63 -11.07
CA ALA A 132 -20.89 30.00 -11.89
C ALA A 132 -20.76 30.36 -13.39
N GLU A 133 -20.28 31.56 -13.74
CA GLU A 133 -20.00 31.94 -15.11
C GLU A 133 -18.73 31.29 -15.63
N ARG A 134 -17.67 31.28 -14.83
CA ARG A 134 -16.42 30.54 -15.16
C ARG A 134 -16.70 29.07 -15.39
N MET A 135 -17.51 28.45 -14.54
CA MET A 135 -17.96 27.06 -14.71
C MET A 135 -18.69 26.87 -16.04
N ARG A 136 -19.57 27.79 -16.41
CA ARG A 136 -20.31 27.71 -17.67
C ARG A 136 -19.43 27.83 -18.90
N ASN A 137 -18.39 28.66 -18.84
CA ASN A 137 -17.43 28.84 -19.92
C ASN A 137 -16.70 27.53 -20.25
N TYR A 138 -16.51 26.66 -19.21
CA TYR A 138 -15.95 25.33 -19.37
C TYR A 138 -16.98 24.20 -19.50
N GLY A 139 -18.26 24.55 -19.67
CA GLY A 139 -19.34 23.57 -19.85
C GLY A 139 -19.93 22.99 -18.60
N GLY A 140 -19.56 23.50 -17.43
CA GLY A 140 -20.13 23.10 -16.14
C GLY A 140 -21.55 23.68 -15.89
N SER A 141 -22.16 23.23 -14.79
CA SER A 141 -23.43 23.73 -14.32
C SER A 141 -23.28 25.13 -13.70
N ASN A 142 -24.36 25.92 -13.71
CA ASN A 142 -24.42 27.17 -12.97
C ASN A 142 -24.43 26.94 -11.45
N ASN A 143 -24.72 25.74 -10.99
CA ASN A 143 -24.66 25.36 -9.58
C ASN A 143 -23.24 25.11 -9.14
N ALA A 144 -22.54 26.16 -8.78
CA ALA A 144 -21.14 26.11 -8.33
C ALA A 144 -20.92 27.04 -7.14
N ALA A 145 -20.04 26.65 -6.26
CA ALA A 145 -19.55 27.46 -5.15
C ALA A 145 -18.02 27.45 -5.11
N GLU A 146 -17.43 28.50 -4.58
CA GLU A 146 -15.98 28.64 -4.48
C GLU A 146 -15.58 29.03 -3.07
N LEU A 147 -14.56 28.34 -2.56
CA LEU A 147 -13.92 28.59 -1.29
C LEU A 147 -12.49 29.08 -1.58
N THR A 148 -12.18 30.28 -1.19
CA THR A 148 -10.83 30.85 -1.37
C THR A 148 -10.20 31.16 -0.02
N THR A 149 -8.90 30.96 0.09
CA THR A 149 -8.16 31.29 1.31
C THR A 149 -6.66 31.45 1.01
N LYS A 150 -5.94 31.94 2.00
CA LYS A 150 -4.48 32.03 1.98
C LYS A 150 -3.90 31.58 3.31
N ILE A 151 -2.70 31.00 3.27
CA ILE A 151 -2.00 30.50 4.45
C ILE A 151 -0.50 30.75 4.33
N ASN A 152 0.16 31.07 5.43
CA ASN A 152 1.61 31.23 5.44
C ASN A 152 2.32 29.88 5.39
N VAL A 153 3.39 29.79 4.61
CA VAL A 153 4.26 28.61 4.52
C VAL A 153 4.95 28.31 5.84
N VAL A 154 5.34 29.35 6.56
CA VAL A 154 6.04 29.26 7.85
C VAL A 154 5.11 29.68 8.99
N LYS A 155 5.02 28.84 10.02
CA LYS A 155 4.28 29.11 11.26
C LYS A 155 5.20 28.80 12.44
N ASN A 156 5.26 29.71 13.43
CA ASN A 156 6.13 29.54 14.61
C ASN A 156 7.61 29.27 14.26
N LYS A 157 8.12 29.91 13.22
CA LYS A 157 9.50 29.75 12.70
C LYS A 157 9.83 28.37 12.10
N GLN A 158 8.82 27.56 11.83
CA GLN A 158 8.97 26.26 11.15
C GLN A 158 8.12 26.23 9.88
N ALA A 159 8.67 25.66 8.80
CA ALA A 159 7.92 25.39 7.59
C ALA A 159 6.83 24.34 7.87
N LEU A 160 5.65 24.57 7.37
CA LEU A 160 4.56 23.60 7.45
C LEU A 160 4.84 22.42 6.53
N THR A 161 4.30 21.24 6.88
CA THR A 161 4.18 20.12 5.93
C THR A 161 2.95 20.34 5.07
N TYR A 162 2.90 19.70 3.89
CA TYR A 162 1.72 19.75 3.02
C TYR A 162 0.46 19.28 3.76
N TYR A 163 0.56 18.21 4.54
CA TYR A 163 -0.54 17.73 5.37
C TYR A 163 -1.00 18.76 6.42
N LYS A 164 -0.07 19.33 7.18
CA LYS A 164 -0.39 20.32 8.22
C LYS A 164 -1.04 21.57 7.65
N MET A 165 -0.62 21.98 6.47
CA MET A 165 -1.24 23.08 5.76
C MET A 165 -2.68 22.76 5.35
N ALA A 166 -2.92 21.59 4.74
CA ALA A 166 -4.24 21.16 4.34
C ALA A 166 -5.17 20.96 5.55
N GLU A 167 -4.67 20.35 6.63
CA GLU A 167 -5.40 20.18 7.89
C GLU A 167 -5.89 21.54 8.45
N GLU A 168 -5.01 22.55 8.49
CA GLU A 168 -5.36 23.87 8.97
C GLU A 168 -6.36 24.59 8.04
N LEU A 169 -6.21 24.44 6.73
CA LEU A 169 -7.13 25.02 5.75
C LEU A 169 -8.54 24.43 5.90
N VAL A 170 -8.64 23.11 5.92
CA VAL A 170 -9.92 22.42 6.06
C VAL A 170 -10.55 22.72 7.42
N PHE A 171 -9.76 22.73 8.50
CA PHE A 171 -10.26 23.14 9.82
C PHE A 171 -10.85 24.57 9.80
N ARG A 172 -10.21 25.54 9.15
CA ARG A 172 -10.75 26.91 9.02
C ARG A 172 -12.08 26.94 8.29
N TRP A 173 -12.20 26.19 7.18
CA TRP A 173 -13.44 26.11 6.41
C TRP A 173 -14.56 25.43 7.21
N MET A 174 -14.25 24.35 7.91
CA MET A 174 -15.24 23.63 8.72
C MET A 174 -15.63 24.35 10.02
N SER A 175 -14.77 25.25 10.50
CA SER A 175 -15.07 26.11 11.66
C SER A 175 -15.98 27.30 11.33
N ASN A 176 -16.10 27.64 10.05
CA ASN A 176 -17.01 28.72 9.59
C ASN A 176 -18.30 28.10 9.06
N SER A 177 -19.44 28.45 9.68
CA SER A 177 -20.75 27.86 9.35
C SER A 177 -21.14 27.97 7.88
N LYS A 178 -20.78 29.08 7.19
CA LYS A 178 -21.10 29.28 5.77
C LYS A 178 -20.30 28.31 4.87
N THR A 179 -19.01 28.21 5.10
CA THR A 179 -18.16 27.34 4.29
C THR A 179 -18.36 25.86 4.63
N ALA A 180 -18.60 25.52 5.89
CA ALA A 180 -18.98 24.18 6.30
C ALA A 180 -20.28 23.73 5.60
N SER A 181 -21.32 24.57 5.61
CA SER A 181 -22.60 24.26 4.93
C SER A 181 -22.44 24.07 3.42
N LEU A 182 -21.48 24.73 2.77
CA LEU A 182 -21.19 24.49 1.36
C LEU A 182 -20.54 23.12 1.14
N LEU A 183 -19.55 22.75 1.96
CA LEU A 183 -18.86 21.47 1.86
C LEU A 183 -19.77 20.27 2.20
N GLU A 184 -20.67 20.44 3.17
CA GLU A 184 -21.64 19.43 3.60
C GLU A 184 -22.90 19.37 2.72
N SER A 185 -23.01 20.28 1.75
CA SER A 185 -24.19 20.39 0.92
C SER A 185 -24.35 19.26 -0.07
N THR A 186 -25.46 18.57 -0.07
CA THR A 186 -25.84 17.57 -1.06
C THR A 186 -26.06 18.13 -2.48
N ASN A 187 -26.03 19.46 -2.62
CA ASN A 187 -26.17 20.11 -3.92
C ASN A 187 -24.94 20.02 -4.80
N TYR A 188 -23.79 19.67 -4.22
CA TYR A 188 -22.53 19.51 -4.96
C TYR A 188 -22.04 18.06 -4.86
N GLN A 189 -21.63 17.53 -5.99
CA GLN A 189 -21.10 16.15 -6.08
C GLN A 189 -19.62 16.14 -6.42
N TYR A 190 -19.11 17.27 -6.95
CA TYR A 190 -17.77 17.34 -7.50
C TYR A 190 -16.95 18.45 -6.89
N ILE A 191 -15.64 18.23 -6.86
CA ILE A 191 -14.66 19.14 -6.30
C ILE A 191 -13.44 19.28 -7.22
N GLY A 192 -12.90 20.48 -7.27
CA GLY A 192 -11.57 20.76 -7.79
C GLY A 192 -10.87 21.72 -6.85
N ALA A 193 -9.59 21.48 -6.57
CA ALA A 193 -8.77 22.35 -5.76
C ALA A 193 -7.53 22.77 -6.56
N SER A 194 -7.10 23.99 -6.36
CA SER A 194 -5.83 24.47 -6.91
C SER A 194 -5.14 25.43 -5.93
N SER A 195 -3.83 25.32 -5.88
CA SER A 195 -2.98 26.08 -4.99
C SER A 195 -1.80 26.71 -5.74
N HIS A 196 -1.48 27.97 -5.42
CA HIS A 196 -0.34 28.71 -5.93
C HIS A 196 0.39 29.40 -4.80
N ILE A 197 1.71 29.44 -4.88
CA ILE A 197 2.55 30.17 -3.94
C ILE A 197 2.85 31.56 -4.50
N ASP A 198 2.95 32.58 -3.63
CA ASP A 198 3.32 33.92 -4.04
C ASP A 198 4.80 34.00 -4.50
N ALA A 199 5.15 35.06 -5.20
CA ALA A 199 6.52 35.25 -5.72
C ALA A 199 7.61 35.32 -4.63
N GLU A 200 7.19 35.64 -3.40
CA GLU A 200 8.13 35.71 -2.25
C GLU A 200 8.26 34.37 -1.52
N GLY A 201 7.52 33.33 -1.92
CA GLY A 201 7.51 32.01 -1.26
C GLY A 201 6.92 32.02 0.16
N LYS A 202 6.17 33.06 0.53
CA LYS A 202 5.68 33.25 1.90
C LYS A 202 4.29 32.70 2.16
N LYS A 203 3.44 32.74 1.14
CA LYS A 203 2.03 32.38 1.28
C LYS A 203 1.57 31.50 0.14
N VAL A 204 0.73 30.52 0.48
CA VAL A 204 0.01 29.70 -0.48
C VAL A 204 -1.42 30.21 -0.56
N PHE A 205 -1.89 30.46 -1.77
CA PHE A 205 -3.24 30.84 -2.12
C PHE A 205 -3.97 29.65 -2.67
N VAL A 206 -5.15 29.38 -2.13
CA VAL A 206 -5.92 28.19 -2.45
C VAL A 206 -7.34 28.58 -2.88
N SER A 207 -7.79 28.00 -3.98
CA SER A 207 -9.20 27.99 -4.39
C SER A 207 -9.69 26.55 -4.45
N VAL A 208 -10.88 26.31 -3.90
CA VAL A 208 -11.61 25.07 -4.01
C VAL A 208 -12.96 25.37 -4.63
N VAL A 209 -13.25 24.74 -5.75
CA VAL A 209 -14.52 24.88 -6.47
C VAL A 209 -15.34 23.61 -6.26
N LEU A 210 -16.59 23.83 -5.83
CA LEU A 210 -17.62 22.81 -5.72
C LEU A 210 -18.64 23.01 -6.83
N GLY A 211 -19.15 21.97 -7.41
CA GLY A 211 -20.12 22.11 -8.46
C GLY A 211 -20.65 20.81 -9.02
N ASN A 212 -21.47 20.98 -10.04
CA ASN A 212 -21.99 19.90 -10.86
C ASN A 212 -21.74 20.21 -12.33
N PHE A 213 -21.85 19.19 -13.17
CA PHE A 213 -21.89 19.40 -14.60
C PHE A 213 -23.28 19.88 -15.07
N ARG A 214 -23.41 20.12 -16.37
CA ARG A 214 -24.68 20.52 -16.97
C ARG A 214 -25.77 19.52 -16.61
N SER A 215 -26.96 20.03 -16.43
CA SER A 215 -28.13 19.20 -16.18
C SER A 215 -28.35 18.22 -17.34
N PHE A 216 -28.98 17.10 -17.04
CA PHE A 216 -29.39 16.14 -18.06
C PHE A 216 -30.16 16.77 -19.22
N ASN A 217 -31.04 17.76 -18.93
CA ASN A 217 -31.83 18.46 -19.96
C ASN A 217 -30.93 19.29 -20.91
N GLU A 218 -29.83 19.87 -20.42
CA GLU A 218 -28.84 20.57 -21.25
C GLU A 218 -28.06 19.59 -22.11
N GLY A 219 -27.61 18.48 -21.55
CA GLY A 219 -26.99 17.39 -22.29
C GLY A 219 -27.93 16.82 -23.36
N MET A 220 -29.22 16.71 -23.07
CA MET A 220 -30.22 16.26 -24.03
C MET A 220 -30.37 17.21 -25.22
N ARG A 221 -30.37 18.53 -25.00
CA ARG A 221 -30.41 19.52 -26.10
C ARG A 221 -29.19 19.36 -27.02
N ASN A 222 -28.02 19.13 -26.46
CA ASN A 222 -26.82 18.90 -27.25
C ASN A 222 -26.91 17.59 -28.07
N ARG A 223 -27.52 16.53 -27.53
CA ARG A 223 -27.79 15.30 -28.26
C ARG A 223 -28.77 15.51 -29.42
N ASP A 224 -29.80 16.31 -29.20
CA ASP A 224 -30.77 16.66 -30.27
C ASP A 224 -30.07 17.41 -31.42
N GLN A 225 -29.12 18.30 -31.09
CA GLN A 225 -28.27 18.98 -32.09
C GLN A 225 -27.41 17.99 -32.89
N LEU A 226 -26.87 16.99 -32.22
CA LEU A 226 -26.07 15.93 -32.84
C LEU A 226 -26.94 14.86 -33.51
N LYS A 227 -28.27 14.99 -33.50
CA LYS A 227 -29.24 14.01 -34.00
C LYS A 227 -29.09 12.63 -33.36
N VAL A 228 -28.63 12.57 -32.13
CA VAL A 228 -28.53 11.35 -31.35
C VAL A 228 -29.83 11.20 -30.54
N PRO A 229 -30.70 10.25 -30.88
CA PRO A 229 -31.99 10.12 -30.21
C PRO A 229 -31.83 9.68 -28.75
N TYR A 230 -32.57 10.33 -27.89
CA TYR A 230 -32.73 9.98 -26.50
C TYR A 230 -34.03 9.22 -26.26
N THR A 231 -33.99 8.07 -25.64
CA THR A 231 -35.08 7.09 -25.69
C THR A 231 -35.56 6.55 -24.33
N LEU A 232 -34.99 6.95 -23.20
CA LEU A 232 -35.45 6.46 -21.88
C LEU A 232 -36.97 6.66 -21.70
N LYS A 233 -37.43 7.92 -21.84
CA LYS A 233 -38.84 8.27 -21.67
C LYS A 233 -39.74 7.56 -22.68
N ASN A 234 -39.29 7.45 -23.95
CA ASN A 234 -40.03 6.78 -25.00
C ASN A 234 -40.14 5.27 -24.80
N ASN A 235 -39.22 4.66 -24.01
CA ASN A 235 -39.28 3.25 -23.63
C ASN A 235 -39.96 3.02 -22.27
N GLY A 236 -40.54 4.06 -21.66
CA GLY A 236 -41.24 3.96 -20.37
C GLY A 236 -40.30 3.53 -19.22
N LEU A 237 -39.04 4.00 -19.29
CA LEU A 237 -38.04 3.70 -18.29
C LEU A 237 -37.77 4.93 -17.44
N ASN A 238 -37.40 4.66 -16.20
CA ASN A 238 -36.94 5.64 -15.23
C ASN A 238 -35.40 5.72 -15.24
N GLU A 239 -34.94 6.82 -14.72
CA GLU A 239 -33.51 7.03 -14.46
C GLU A 239 -33.01 6.12 -13.35
N TYR A 240 -31.73 6.22 -13.04
CA TYR A 240 -31.10 5.48 -11.96
C TYR A 240 -31.79 5.80 -10.61
N ASP A 241 -32.18 4.74 -9.93
CA ASP A 241 -32.74 4.79 -8.58
C ASP A 241 -31.88 3.89 -7.66
N PRO A 242 -31.20 4.47 -6.65
CA PRO A 242 -30.33 3.69 -5.75
C PRO A 242 -31.08 2.57 -5.03
N ASP A 243 -32.34 2.78 -4.67
CA ASP A 243 -33.14 1.78 -3.93
C ASP A 243 -33.56 0.60 -4.80
N VAL A 244 -33.97 0.87 -6.03
CA VAL A 244 -34.26 -0.15 -7.03
C VAL A 244 -33.00 -0.91 -7.44
N CYS A 245 -31.88 -0.19 -7.60
CA CYS A 245 -30.65 -0.70 -8.16
C CYS A 245 -29.73 -1.41 -7.14
N LYS A 246 -30.10 -1.46 -5.86
CA LYS A 246 -29.29 -2.08 -4.77
C LYS A 246 -28.64 -3.42 -5.12
N ARG A 247 -29.34 -4.25 -5.87
CA ARG A 247 -28.83 -5.59 -6.26
C ARG A 247 -27.69 -5.48 -7.24
N ILE A 248 -27.79 -4.65 -8.25
CA ILE A 248 -26.77 -4.46 -9.28
C ILE A 248 -25.57 -3.76 -8.67
N ASN A 249 -25.76 -2.76 -7.80
CA ASN A 249 -24.67 -2.05 -7.11
C ASN A 249 -23.78 -2.97 -6.27
N ARG A 250 -24.29 -4.10 -5.79
CA ARG A 250 -23.52 -5.11 -5.05
C ARG A 250 -22.79 -6.12 -5.93
N MET A 251 -22.98 -6.06 -7.25
CA MET A 251 -22.35 -7.00 -8.18
C MET A 251 -20.98 -6.48 -8.62
N THR A 252 -19.95 -7.23 -8.31
CA THR A 252 -18.55 -6.89 -8.66
C THR A 252 -18.14 -7.33 -10.06
N ASN A 253 -18.91 -8.21 -10.71
CA ASN A 253 -18.51 -8.90 -11.95
C ASN A 253 -19.41 -8.55 -13.15
N LEU A 254 -19.89 -7.32 -13.25
CA LEU A 254 -20.75 -6.92 -14.37
C LEU A 254 -20.05 -7.00 -15.74
N PHE A 255 -18.73 -6.84 -15.77
CA PHE A 255 -17.93 -6.94 -17.00
C PHE A 255 -17.94 -8.34 -17.63
N GLU A 256 -18.25 -9.39 -16.87
CA GLU A 256 -18.44 -10.74 -17.45
C GLU A 256 -19.59 -10.79 -18.45
N PHE A 257 -20.59 -9.93 -18.26
CA PHE A 257 -21.75 -9.88 -19.16
C PHE A 257 -21.45 -9.07 -20.43
N ARG A 258 -20.55 -8.08 -20.32
CA ARG A 258 -20.03 -7.37 -21.50
C ARG A 258 -19.31 -8.31 -22.45
N ASP A 259 -18.40 -9.13 -21.91
CA ASP A 259 -17.62 -10.09 -22.68
C ASP A 259 -18.47 -11.21 -23.29
N ALA A 260 -19.72 -11.32 -22.84
CA ALA A 260 -20.69 -12.28 -23.34
C ALA A 260 -21.53 -11.74 -24.53
N LEU A 261 -21.30 -10.47 -24.95
CA LEU A 261 -22.02 -9.88 -26.08
C LEU A 261 -21.41 -10.29 -27.42
N THR A 262 -22.24 -10.79 -28.34
CA THR A 262 -21.88 -11.06 -29.72
C THR A 262 -22.83 -10.32 -30.66
N VAL A 263 -22.31 -9.86 -31.81
CA VAL A 263 -23.07 -9.15 -32.84
C VAL A 263 -23.09 -10.01 -34.10
N GLU A 264 -24.27 -10.36 -34.58
CA GLU A 264 -24.48 -11.17 -35.79
C GLU A 264 -25.61 -10.53 -36.55
N ASP A 265 -25.40 -10.21 -37.82
CA ASP A 265 -26.40 -9.62 -38.74
C ASP A 265 -27.21 -8.46 -38.11
N ARG A 266 -26.51 -7.50 -37.47
CA ARG A 266 -27.10 -6.37 -36.74
C ARG A 266 -28.03 -6.79 -35.58
N GLN A 267 -27.93 -8.04 -35.11
CA GLN A 267 -28.59 -8.51 -33.91
C GLN A 267 -27.55 -8.71 -32.83
N VAL A 268 -27.87 -8.33 -31.62
CA VAL A 268 -26.97 -8.49 -30.47
C VAL A 268 -27.50 -9.62 -29.58
N PHE A 269 -26.60 -10.56 -29.32
CA PHE A 269 -26.87 -11.72 -28.47
C PHE A 269 -26.02 -11.63 -27.21
N ILE A 270 -26.52 -12.22 -26.14
CA ILE A 270 -25.73 -12.53 -24.96
C ILE A 270 -25.52 -14.06 -24.90
N GLU A 271 -24.25 -14.47 -24.83
CA GLU A 271 -23.85 -15.87 -24.77
C GLU A 271 -23.16 -16.17 -23.44
N LEU A 272 -23.76 -17.05 -22.64
CA LEU A 272 -23.32 -17.39 -21.31
C LEU A 272 -23.26 -18.91 -21.14
N LYS A 273 -22.47 -19.38 -20.15
CA LYS A 273 -22.37 -20.82 -19.86
C LYS A 273 -23.72 -21.48 -19.54
N ASN A 274 -24.65 -20.74 -18.94
CA ASN A 274 -26.00 -21.22 -18.64
C ASN A 274 -26.96 -20.04 -18.37
N ALA A 275 -28.26 -20.33 -18.48
CA ALA A 275 -29.32 -19.34 -18.24
C ALA A 275 -29.35 -18.80 -16.80
N LYS A 276 -28.91 -19.59 -15.80
CA LYS A 276 -28.90 -19.14 -14.39
C LYS A 276 -27.97 -17.95 -14.16
N THR A 277 -26.90 -17.83 -14.94
CA THR A 277 -25.99 -16.69 -14.88
C THR A 277 -26.72 -15.40 -15.27
N LEU A 278 -27.52 -15.41 -16.33
CA LEU A 278 -28.30 -14.26 -16.74
C LEU A 278 -29.40 -13.89 -15.73
N GLN A 279 -29.98 -14.90 -15.05
CA GLN A 279 -30.99 -14.69 -14.02
C GLN A 279 -30.45 -13.94 -12.78
N LYS A 280 -29.13 -13.83 -12.62
CA LYS A 280 -28.54 -12.95 -11.60
C LYS A 280 -28.75 -11.48 -11.94
N LEU A 281 -28.74 -11.09 -13.22
CA LEU A 281 -28.98 -9.73 -13.67
C LEU A 281 -30.48 -9.41 -13.69
N ILE A 282 -31.27 -10.26 -14.29
CA ILE A 282 -32.71 -10.05 -14.53
C ILE A 282 -33.51 -11.15 -13.82
N ARG A 283 -34.31 -10.79 -12.83
CA ARG A 283 -35.11 -11.70 -11.99
C ARG A 283 -36.61 -11.47 -12.12
N ASN A 284 -37.01 -10.22 -12.17
CA ASN A 284 -38.40 -9.81 -12.18
C ASN A 284 -38.94 -9.72 -13.62
N LYS A 285 -40.25 -9.80 -13.76
CA LYS A 285 -40.92 -9.67 -15.08
C LYS A 285 -40.68 -8.30 -15.73
N THR A 286 -40.41 -7.29 -14.90
CA THR A 286 -40.15 -5.91 -15.30
C THR A 286 -38.68 -5.67 -15.61
N ASP A 287 -37.76 -6.54 -15.13
CA ASP A 287 -36.34 -6.44 -15.43
C ASP A 287 -36.11 -6.67 -16.94
N ALA A 288 -35.13 -5.95 -17.50
CA ALA A 288 -34.82 -6.01 -18.92
C ALA A 288 -33.32 -5.77 -19.17
N LEU A 289 -32.88 -6.11 -20.38
CA LEU A 289 -31.63 -5.69 -20.96
C LEU A 289 -31.89 -4.79 -22.16
N ALA A 290 -31.02 -3.82 -22.37
CA ALA A 290 -31.01 -2.97 -23.55
C ALA A 290 -29.55 -2.63 -23.90
N LEU A 291 -29.34 -1.93 -24.98
CA LEU A 291 -28.04 -1.38 -25.35
C LEU A 291 -28.11 0.13 -25.29
N ASP A 292 -27.02 0.72 -24.82
CA ASP A 292 -26.67 2.11 -24.95
C ASP A 292 -25.55 2.22 -26.00
N ILE A 293 -25.84 2.82 -27.13
CA ILE A 293 -24.93 2.88 -28.28
C ILE A 293 -24.41 4.30 -28.36
N LEU A 294 -23.17 4.49 -27.91
CA LEU A 294 -22.44 5.73 -28.04
C LEU A 294 -21.91 5.86 -29.45
N GLN A 295 -22.03 7.05 -30.02
CA GLN A 295 -21.48 7.38 -31.34
C GLN A 295 -20.33 8.37 -31.18
N LYS A 296 -19.26 8.18 -31.94
CA LYS A 296 -18.07 9.03 -31.88
C LYS A 296 -18.39 10.51 -32.18
N GLU A 297 -19.37 10.75 -33.02
CA GLU A 297 -19.85 12.07 -33.38
C GLU A 297 -20.38 12.86 -32.18
N GLN A 298 -20.76 12.20 -31.10
CA GLN A 298 -21.18 12.86 -29.86
C GLN A 298 -20.01 13.60 -29.18
N TYR A 299 -18.80 13.22 -29.49
CA TYR A 299 -17.57 13.77 -28.94
C TYR A 299 -16.72 14.49 -29.99
N ALA A 300 -17.34 14.88 -31.13
CA ALA A 300 -16.63 15.56 -32.20
C ALA A 300 -15.91 16.82 -31.71
N CYS A 301 -14.79 17.12 -32.33
CA CYS A 301 -14.06 18.36 -32.07
C CYS A 301 -14.90 19.58 -32.47
N GLY A 302 -14.69 20.70 -31.76
CA GLY A 302 -15.54 21.88 -31.92
C GLY A 302 -16.87 21.85 -31.16
N LEU A 303 -17.14 20.78 -30.44
CA LEU A 303 -18.25 20.67 -29.49
C LEU A 303 -17.80 20.92 -28.04
N GLU A 304 -16.78 21.74 -27.87
CA GLU A 304 -16.28 22.16 -26.55
C GLU A 304 -17.41 22.82 -25.76
N GLY A 305 -17.49 22.50 -24.51
CA GLY A 305 -18.57 22.95 -23.62
C GLY A 305 -19.87 22.14 -23.73
N ASN A 306 -19.97 21.17 -24.61
CA ASN A 306 -21.08 20.23 -24.68
C ASN A 306 -20.79 18.97 -23.83
N ILE A 307 -20.50 19.15 -22.55
CA ILE A 307 -20.29 18.05 -21.63
C ILE A 307 -21.62 17.34 -21.42
N LEU A 308 -21.65 16.04 -21.75
CA LEU A 308 -22.77 15.20 -21.40
C LEU A 308 -22.74 14.96 -19.88
N ASP A 309 -23.90 14.94 -19.25
CA ASP A 309 -24.00 14.60 -17.84
C ASP A 309 -23.65 13.12 -17.63
N TYR A 310 -22.43 12.86 -17.20
CA TYR A 310 -21.90 11.50 -17.04
C TYR A 310 -22.49 10.74 -15.83
N ASN A 311 -23.27 11.38 -14.99
CA ASN A 311 -24.08 10.66 -14.00
C ASN A 311 -25.23 9.88 -14.65
N ARG A 312 -25.42 10.03 -15.93
CA ARG A 312 -26.43 9.29 -16.69
C ARG A 312 -25.86 8.01 -17.26
N ILE A 313 -26.61 6.94 -17.03
CA ILE A 313 -26.23 5.61 -17.54
C ILE A 313 -26.45 5.50 -19.04
N ASN A 314 -27.38 6.26 -19.59
CA ASN A 314 -27.64 6.33 -21.03
C ASN A 314 -27.10 7.63 -21.62
N HIS A 315 -26.10 7.53 -22.47
CA HIS A 315 -25.46 8.67 -23.14
C HIS A 315 -25.63 8.65 -24.66
N GLY A 316 -26.13 7.58 -25.23
CA GLY A 316 -26.26 7.38 -26.65
C GLY A 316 -27.66 7.00 -27.11
N VAL A 317 -27.71 6.25 -28.19
CA VAL A 317 -28.94 5.67 -28.72
C VAL A 317 -29.29 4.43 -27.93
N MET A 318 -30.43 4.45 -27.24
CA MET A 318 -30.91 3.32 -26.51
C MET A 318 -31.79 2.40 -27.37
N THR A 319 -31.44 1.12 -27.40
CA THR A 319 -32.31 0.11 -28.04
C THR A 319 -33.54 -0.18 -27.19
N LYS A 320 -34.57 -0.71 -27.84
CA LYS A 320 -35.80 -1.15 -27.17
C LYS A 320 -35.50 -2.22 -26.11
N PRO A 321 -35.90 -2.05 -24.84
CA PRO A 321 -35.63 -3.01 -23.78
C PRO A 321 -36.24 -4.39 -24.03
N TYR A 322 -35.43 -5.40 -23.92
CA TYR A 322 -35.84 -6.79 -23.98
C TYR A 322 -36.10 -7.29 -22.55
N LYS A 323 -37.40 -7.43 -22.21
CA LYS A 323 -37.84 -7.91 -20.88
C LYS A 323 -37.52 -9.40 -20.70
N MET A 324 -37.32 -9.80 -19.42
CA MET A 324 -36.97 -11.15 -19.02
C MET A 324 -37.78 -12.22 -19.75
N LYS A 325 -39.14 -12.07 -19.82
CA LYS A 325 -40.00 -13.01 -20.53
C LYS A 325 -39.70 -13.15 -22.03
N LYS A 326 -39.29 -12.04 -22.66
CA LYS A 326 -38.94 -12.03 -24.08
C LYS A 326 -37.61 -12.75 -24.30
N ILE A 327 -36.60 -12.45 -23.47
CA ILE A 327 -35.28 -13.08 -23.54
C ILE A 327 -35.40 -14.61 -23.40
N PHE A 328 -36.06 -15.10 -22.35
CA PHE A 328 -36.11 -16.52 -22.03
C PHE A 328 -37.14 -17.35 -22.84
N LYS A 329 -38.12 -16.74 -23.46
CA LYS A 329 -39.16 -17.45 -24.16
C LYS A 329 -39.16 -17.25 -25.68
N LYS A 330 -38.76 -16.08 -26.19
CA LYS A 330 -38.92 -15.73 -27.61
C LYS A 330 -37.61 -15.51 -28.35
N ASN A 331 -36.52 -15.21 -27.64
CA ASN A 331 -35.27 -14.83 -28.28
C ASN A 331 -34.11 -15.81 -28.02
N LEU A 332 -34.42 -17.03 -27.61
CA LEU A 332 -33.44 -18.10 -27.56
C LEU A 332 -32.97 -18.38 -28.99
N ALA A 333 -31.67 -18.33 -29.24
CA ALA A 333 -31.05 -18.79 -30.46
C ALA A 333 -30.85 -20.32 -30.40
N ASP A 334 -30.86 -20.98 -31.54
CA ASP A 334 -30.51 -22.39 -31.63
C ASP A 334 -29.06 -22.61 -31.22
N VAL A 335 -28.86 -23.14 -30.04
CA VAL A 335 -27.56 -23.58 -29.56
C VAL A 335 -27.35 -25.02 -29.97
N SER A 336 -26.20 -25.34 -30.51
CA SER A 336 -25.91 -26.71 -30.92
C SER A 336 -26.18 -27.67 -29.77
N LYS A 337 -26.83 -28.81 -30.04
CA LYS A 337 -27.23 -29.80 -29.03
C LYS A 337 -26.10 -30.30 -28.13
N ASN A 338 -24.87 -30.04 -28.52
CA ASN A 338 -23.66 -30.42 -27.79
C ASN A 338 -23.03 -29.26 -26.95
N SER A 339 -23.56 -28.04 -27.00
CA SER A 339 -23.06 -26.94 -26.18
C SER A 339 -24.00 -26.66 -25.02
N HIS A 340 -23.49 -26.59 -23.81
CA HIS A 340 -24.24 -26.19 -22.60
C HIS A 340 -24.38 -24.66 -22.49
N ALA A 341 -24.04 -23.94 -23.57
CA ALA A 341 -24.06 -22.47 -23.60
C ALA A 341 -25.50 -21.97 -23.80
N PHE A 342 -25.86 -20.94 -23.08
CA PHE A 342 -27.11 -20.20 -23.25
C PHE A 342 -26.86 -18.98 -24.13
N LYS A 343 -27.54 -18.92 -25.28
CA LYS A 343 -27.49 -17.78 -26.21
C LYS A 343 -28.90 -17.20 -26.39
N ALA A 344 -29.00 -15.88 -26.19
CA ALA A 344 -30.28 -15.20 -26.35
C ALA A 344 -30.09 -13.83 -27.00
N LYS A 345 -30.97 -13.48 -27.93
CA LYS A 345 -31.07 -12.17 -28.53
C LYS A 345 -31.53 -11.13 -27.47
N ILE A 346 -30.85 -10.01 -27.39
CA ILE A 346 -31.14 -8.95 -26.45
C ILE A 346 -31.41 -7.58 -27.12
N ALA A 347 -31.02 -7.41 -28.38
CA ALA A 347 -31.33 -6.19 -29.12
C ALA A 347 -31.26 -6.40 -30.63
N ASP A 348 -31.89 -5.45 -31.35
CA ASP A 348 -31.66 -5.19 -32.77
C ASP A 348 -30.96 -3.82 -32.86
N LEU A 349 -29.90 -3.75 -33.64
CA LEU A 349 -29.17 -2.49 -33.87
C LEU A 349 -29.90 -1.66 -34.92
N PRO A 350 -30.13 -0.35 -34.67
CA PRO A 350 -30.77 0.52 -35.64
C PRO A 350 -29.97 0.61 -36.92
N GLU A 351 -30.67 0.67 -38.05
CA GLU A 351 -30.07 0.66 -39.43
C GLU A 351 -29.19 1.88 -39.69
N ASN A 352 -29.53 3.03 -39.08
CA ASN A 352 -28.83 4.31 -39.29
C ASN A 352 -27.56 4.48 -38.42
N ILE A 353 -27.14 3.46 -37.68
CA ILE A 353 -25.93 3.52 -36.84
C ILE A 353 -24.79 2.79 -37.54
N GLU A 354 -23.68 3.50 -37.69
CA GLU A 354 -22.42 2.91 -38.14
C GLU A 354 -21.68 2.23 -36.97
N LEU A 355 -21.57 0.91 -37.02
CA LEU A 355 -20.95 0.13 -35.93
C LEU A 355 -19.48 0.46 -35.73
N LYS A 356 -18.78 0.77 -36.83
CA LYS A 356 -17.34 1.09 -36.82
C LYS A 356 -17.00 2.31 -35.93
N ASN A 357 -17.93 3.27 -35.84
CA ASN A 357 -17.76 4.51 -35.08
C ASN A 357 -18.62 4.54 -33.82
N SER A 358 -19.05 3.36 -33.35
CA SER A 358 -19.98 3.26 -32.21
C SER A 358 -19.44 2.31 -31.16
N GLU A 359 -19.73 2.62 -29.90
CA GLU A 359 -19.49 1.76 -28.76
C GLU A 359 -20.82 1.18 -28.28
N ILE A 360 -20.87 -0.12 -28.10
CA ILE A 360 -22.07 -0.84 -27.63
C ILE A 360 -21.89 -1.15 -26.14
N ASN A 361 -22.75 -0.57 -25.31
CA ASN A 361 -22.78 -0.80 -23.87
C ASN A 361 -24.02 -1.59 -23.46
N LEU A 362 -23.84 -2.58 -22.59
CA LEU A 362 -24.96 -3.34 -22.06
C LEU A 362 -25.64 -2.55 -20.94
N MET A 363 -26.90 -2.19 -21.16
CA MET A 363 -27.75 -1.57 -20.11
C MET A 363 -28.51 -2.63 -19.34
N ILE A 364 -28.47 -2.53 -18.03
CA ILE A 364 -29.16 -3.40 -17.10
C ILE A 364 -30.30 -2.63 -16.45
N ILE A 365 -31.52 -3.12 -16.63
CA ILE A 365 -32.74 -2.46 -16.18
C ILE A 365 -33.38 -3.33 -15.11
N GLN A 366 -33.64 -2.74 -13.94
CA GLN A 366 -34.37 -3.36 -12.85
C GLN A 366 -35.63 -2.56 -12.54
N ASP A 367 -36.76 -3.26 -12.50
CA ASP A 367 -38.06 -2.68 -12.19
C ASP A 367 -38.35 -1.34 -12.89
N GLY A 368 -37.97 -1.27 -14.16
CA GLY A 368 -38.14 -0.09 -14.99
C GLY A 368 -37.07 1.00 -14.84
N SER A 369 -36.13 0.89 -13.90
CA SER A 369 -35.02 1.85 -13.73
C SER A 369 -33.73 1.32 -14.35
N VAL A 370 -32.98 2.22 -15.00
CA VAL A 370 -31.67 1.89 -15.58
C VAL A 370 -30.62 1.88 -14.48
N CYS A 371 -30.08 0.69 -14.17
CA CYS A 371 -29.20 0.51 -13.02
C CYS A 371 -27.72 0.47 -13.36
N ALA A 372 -27.34 0.06 -14.55
CA ALA A 372 -25.97 0.05 -15.00
C ALA A 372 -25.88 0.12 -16.51
N SER A 373 -24.77 0.66 -16.99
CA SER A 373 -24.29 0.56 -18.36
C SER A 373 -22.88 -0.01 -18.32
N VAL A 374 -22.67 -1.14 -19.00
CA VAL A 374 -21.39 -1.85 -18.97
C VAL A 374 -20.69 -1.63 -20.33
N PRO A 375 -19.60 -0.84 -20.38
CA PRO A 375 -18.93 -0.50 -21.61
C PRO A 375 -18.21 -1.71 -22.19
N LYS A 376 -18.26 -1.84 -23.51
CA LYS A 376 -17.41 -2.76 -24.27
C LYS A 376 -16.08 -2.05 -24.53
N SER A 377 -15.07 -2.42 -23.79
CA SER A 377 -13.73 -1.85 -23.93
C SER A 377 -12.70 -2.98 -23.92
N PHE A 378 -11.63 -2.80 -24.68
CA PHE A 378 -10.53 -3.76 -24.72
C PHE A 378 -9.58 -3.49 -23.56
N ILE A 379 -9.27 -4.53 -22.79
CA ILE A 379 -8.26 -4.44 -21.72
C ILE A 379 -6.93 -4.92 -22.31
N HIS A 380 -5.96 -4.02 -22.39
CA HIS A 380 -4.64 -4.38 -22.83
C HIS A 380 -3.98 -5.36 -21.87
N PRO A 381 -3.42 -6.48 -22.37
CA PRO A 381 -2.80 -7.48 -21.53
C PRO A 381 -1.48 -6.96 -20.98
N ILE A 382 -1.12 -7.42 -19.78
CA ILE A 382 0.17 -7.12 -19.14
C ILE A 382 0.88 -8.43 -18.82
N LYS A 383 2.19 -8.44 -18.96
CA LYS A 383 3.04 -9.55 -18.57
C LYS A 383 4.19 -9.03 -17.72
N GLY A 384 4.58 -9.80 -16.73
CA GLY A 384 5.69 -9.46 -15.87
C GLY A 384 6.40 -10.68 -15.31
N THR A 385 7.56 -10.45 -14.74
CA THR A 385 8.34 -11.45 -14.01
C THR A 385 8.45 -11.01 -12.56
N TYR A 386 8.12 -11.88 -11.63
CA TYR A 386 8.24 -11.59 -10.21
C TYR A 386 9.65 -11.97 -9.72
N LYS A 387 10.43 -10.99 -9.32
CA LYS A 387 11.75 -11.19 -8.73
C LYS A 387 11.61 -11.39 -7.22
N ASN A 388 11.35 -12.60 -6.82
CA ASN A 388 11.30 -12.98 -5.41
C ASN A 388 12.62 -13.61 -4.99
N VAL A 389 13.52 -12.80 -4.47
CA VAL A 389 14.82 -13.28 -3.98
C VAL A 389 14.64 -13.77 -2.55
N VAL A 390 14.35 -15.06 -2.41
CA VAL A 390 14.39 -15.74 -1.12
C VAL A 390 15.77 -16.39 -0.98
N LYS A 391 16.50 -16.01 0.06
CA LYS A 391 17.86 -16.52 0.31
C LYS A 391 17.83 -17.54 1.45
N ILE A 392 18.78 -18.45 1.44
CA ILE A 392 19.07 -19.32 2.58
C ILE A 392 19.36 -18.44 3.79
N LEU A 393 18.69 -18.73 4.89
CA LEU A 393 18.87 -18.02 6.16
C LEU A 393 19.94 -18.71 6.98
N ALA A 394 20.85 -17.94 7.54
CA ALA A 394 21.66 -18.39 8.67
C ALA A 394 20.78 -18.42 9.92
N ASP A 395 21.10 -19.33 10.85
CA ASP A 395 20.52 -19.26 12.19
C ASP A 395 21.08 -18.02 12.88
N THR A 396 20.29 -16.96 12.88
CA THR A 396 20.66 -15.69 13.50
C THR A 396 20.21 -15.61 14.95
N VAL A 397 20.36 -16.68 15.73
CA VAL A 397 20.16 -16.54 17.17
C VAL A 397 21.04 -15.37 17.61
N MET A 398 20.41 -14.22 17.78
CA MET A 398 21.05 -13.06 18.35
C MET A 398 21.38 -13.42 19.77
N ILE A 399 22.63 -13.74 19.98
CA ILE A 399 23.11 -13.81 21.35
C ILE A 399 22.96 -12.40 21.87
N ASN A 400 22.05 -12.22 22.81
CA ASN A 400 22.05 -11.08 23.71
C ASN A 400 23.27 -11.23 24.65
N SER A 401 24.45 -11.49 24.08
CA SER A 401 25.67 -11.44 24.84
C SER A 401 26.06 -9.98 24.90
N ARG A 402 25.97 -9.39 26.07
CA ARG A 402 26.60 -8.10 26.37
C ARG A 402 28.06 -8.09 25.92
N PHE A 403 28.63 -9.25 25.67
CA PHE A 403 30.02 -9.47 25.26
C PHE A 403 30.08 -10.48 24.11
N GLY A 404 30.43 -10.01 22.91
CA GLY A 404 30.84 -10.88 21.83
C GLY A 404 32.16 -11.60 22.21
N TYR A 405 32.45 -12.73 21.58
CA TYR A 405 33.74 -13.39 21.78
C TYR A 405 34.88 -12.47 21.34
N HIS A 406 35.89 -12.41 22.19
CA HIS A 406 37.10 -11.61 21.96
C HIS A 406 38.31 -12.47 22.22
N PRO A 407 39.00 -12.91 21.18
CA PRO A 407 40.32 -13.48 21.38
C PRO A 407 41.28 -12.38 21.88
N ILE A 408 42.18 -12.73 22.77
CA ILE A 408 43.24 -11.85 23.27
C ILE A 408 44.61 -12.34 22.68
N PRO A 409 44.84 -12.14 21.40
CA PRO A 409 46.16 -12.30 20.76
C PRO A 409 46.81 -10.95 20.50
N ASP A 410 47.79 -10.85 19.62
CA ASP A 410 48.51 -9.61 19.30
C ASP A 410 47.64 -8.46 18.89
N SER A 411 46.57 -8.74 18.16
CA SER A 411 45.53 -7.74 17.83
C SER A 411 44.17 -8.41 17.94
N ALA A 412 43.23 -7.70 18.53
CA ALA A 412 41.84 -8.12 18.65
C ALA A 412 40.88 -6.96 18.37
N ASP A 413 39.74 -7.29 17.77
CA ASP A 413 38.62 -6.40 17.73
C ASP A 413 37.73 -6.74 18.93
N LEU A 414 37.63 -5.84 19.88
CA LEU A 414 36.78 -5.95 21.05
C LEU A 414 35.45 -5.25 20.78
N THR A 415 34.35 -5.94 21.06
CA THR A 415 33.02 -5.31 20.97
C THR A 415 32.36 -5.35 22.34
N PHE A 416 31.97 -4.18 22.83
CA PHE A 416 31.28 -4.01 24.10
C PHE A 416 29.93 -3.37 23.90
N VAL A 417 29.01 -3.70 24.77
CA VAL A 417 27.68 -3.09 24.79
C VAL A 417 27.45 -2.53 26.17
N ILE A 418 27.33 -1.20 26.24
CA ILE A 418 27.07 -0.46 27.47
C ILE A 418 25.62 -0.03 27.51
N PRO A 419 24.79 -0.55 28.41
CA PRO A 419 23.40 -0.14 28.53
C PRO A 419 23.27 1.23 29.19
N PHE A 420 22.19 1.94 28.85
CA PHE A 420 21.87 3.25 29.42
C PHE A 420 20.46 3.29 29.98
N LYS A 421 20.30 3.96 31.09
CA LYS A 421 18.98 4.28 31.64
C LYS A 421 18.23 5.27 30.75
N GLY A 422 16.90 5.20 30.79
CA GLY A 422 16.03 6.14 30.05
C GLY A 422 16.39 7.60 30.38
N ASN A 423 16.46 8.44 29.38
CA ASN A 423 16.76 9.89 29.47
C ASN A 423 18.07 10.26 30.19
N LYS A 424 19.00 9.32 30.39
CA LYS A 424 20.33 9.56 30.93
C LYS A 424 21.41 9.36 29.88
N ALA A 425 22.45 10.14 29.94
CA ALA A 425 23.66 10.03 29.12
C ALA A 425 24.78 9.29 29.87
N ASP A 426 24.67 9.17 31.18
CA ASP A 426 25.67 8.53 32.02
C ASP A 426 25.36 7.02 32.14
N TYR A 427 26.39 6.23 32.18
CA TYR A 427 26.35 4.79 32.41
C TYR A 427 26.56 4.49 33.91
N ASN A 428 26.17 3.29 34.37
CA ASN A 428 26.58 2.85 35.71
C ASN A 428 28.02 2.33 35.65
N VAL A 429 28.79 2.62 36.67
CA VAL A 429 30.20 2.15 36.77
C VAL A 429 30.29 0.62 36.65
N GLU A 430 29.34 -0.09 37.26
CA GLU A 430 29.21 -1.55 37.20
C GLU A 430 28.99 -2.11 35.77
N ASP A 431 28.31 -1.36 34.90
CA ASP A 431 28.04 -1.76 33.53
C ASP A 431 29.29 -1.66 32.63
N ILE A 432 30.27 -0.83 32.99
CA ILE A 432 31.55 -0.67 32.27
C ILE A 432 32.72 -1.35 32.95
N GLU A 433 32.56 -1.81 34.19
CA GLU A 433 33.63 -2.44 34.95
C GLU A 433 34.28 -3.65 34.22
N PRO A 434 33.51 -4.58 33.63
CA PRO A 434 34.08 -5.67 32.83
C PRO A 434 34.81 -5.19 31.56
N PHE A 435 34.37 -4.04 31.04
CA PHE A 435 35.03 -3.38 29.94
C PHE A 435 36.36 -2.74 30.37
N LEU A 436 36.37 -2.10 31.55
CA LEU A 436 37.56 -1.50 32.11
C LEU A 436 38.56 -2.56 32.55
N GLU A 437 38.11 -3.66 33.14
CA GLU A 437 38.93 -4.82 33.48
C GLU A 437 39.59 -5.46 32.24
N ALA A 438 38.85 -5.60 31.12
CA ALA A 438 39.43 -6.05 29.88
C ALA A 438 40.50 -5.10 29.33
N LEU A 439 40.37 -3.81 29.63
CA LEU A 439 41.33 -2.77 29.25
C LEU A 439 42.47 -2.59 30.27
N GLU A 440 42.42 -3.17 31.45
CA GLU A 440 43.47 -3.16 32.44
C GLU A 440 44.52 -4.28 32.24
N GLN A 441 44.30 -5.17 31.25
CA GLN A 441 45.29 -6.17 30.90
C GLN A 441 46.56 -5.52 30.37
N PRO A 442 47.71 -5.97 30.78
CA PRO A 442 49.00 -5.36 30.40
C PRO A 442 49.25 -5.54 28.91
N ASP A 443 49.85 -4.55 28.31
CA ASP A 443 50.45 -4.60 26.97
C ASP A 443 49.54 -4.49 25.74
N PHE A 444 48.48 -3.71 25.78
CA PHE A 444 47.74 -3.34 24.56
C PHE A 444 47.53 -1.86 24.39
N THR A 445 47.37 -1.42 23.14
CA THR A 445 47.04 -0.03 22.77
C THR A 445 45.76 -0.04 21.96
N ILE A 446 44.83 0.85 22.28
CA ILE A 446 43.63 1.08 21.47
C ILE A 446 44.04 1.89 20.24
N LEU A 447 43.87 1.31 19.03
CA LEU A 447 44.23 1.97 17.77
C LEU A 447 43.07 2.83 17.26
N ASN A 448 41.87 2.26 17.25
CA ASN A 448 40.66 2.96 16.82
C ASN A 448 39.43 2.44 17.59
N MET A 449 38.40 3.29 17.61
CA MET A 449 37.17 3.02 18.32
C MET A 449 35.97 3.56 17.53
N ASP A 450 35.05 2.67 17.21
CA ASP A 450 33.78 3.00 16.59
C ASP A 450 32.67 2.79 17.62
N ILE A 451 31.93 3.85 17.92
CA ILE A 451 30.83 3.83 18.87
C ILE A 451 29.53 4.02 18.12
N THR A 452 28.66 3.03 18.17
CA THR A 452 27.26 3.17 17.71
C THR A 452 26.36 3.28 18.93
N ALA A 453 25.81 4.46 19.14
CA ALA A 453 24.88 4.71 20.23
C ALA A 453 23.44 4.52 19.75
N TYR A 454 22.78 3.53 20.32
CA TYR A 454 21.40 3.20 20.01
C TYR A 454 20.44 3.82 21.02
N SER A 455 19.32 4.30 20.51
CA SER A 455 18.17 4.64 21.33
C SER A 455 17.04 3.66 21.07
N SER A 456 16.21 3.48 22.08
CA SER A 456 14.88 2.90 21.88
C SER A 456 14.05 3.81 20.98
N ILE A 457 13.04 3.24 20.36
CA ILE A 457 12.26 3.90 19.30
C ILE A 457 11.29 4.97 19.82
N GLU A 458 11.03 5.05 21.12
CA GLU A 458 10.17 6.08 21.70
C GLU A 458 10.89 7.45 21.75
N GLY A 459 10.16 8.51 21.64
CA GLY A 459 10.66 9.88 21.73
C GLY A 459 10.82 10.57 20.38
N SER A 460 11.22 11.84 20.40
CA SER A 460 11.45 12.60 19.17
C SER A 460 12.85 12.38 18.63
N ASP A 461 12.98 12.40 17.31
CA ASP A 461 14.24 12.16 16.62
C ASP A 461 15.38 13.09 17.11
N SER A 462 15.10 14.38 17.26
CA SER A 462 16.10 15.37 17.71
C SER A 462 16.60 15.11 19.13
N VAL A 463 15.70 14.71 20.05
CA VAL A 463 16.06 14.42 21.43
C VAL A 463 16.86 13.12 21.50
N ASN A 464 16.42 12.10 20.78
CA ASN A 464 17.11 10.82 20.74
C ASN A 464 18.53 10.96 20.17
N ARG A 465 18.72 11.63 19.04
CA ARG A 465 20.05 11.87 18.45
C ARG A 465 20.98 12.65 19.40
N SER A 466 20.46 13.67 20.06
CA SER A 466 21.26 14.44 21.04
C SER A 466 21.67 13.56 22.23
N LEU A 467 20.77 12.72 22.71
CA LEU A 467 21.04 11.81 23.83
C LEU A 467 22.03 10.71 23.45
N GLN A 468 21.86 10.12 22.27
CA GLN A 468 22.77 9.11 21.70
C GLN A 468 24.19 9.66 21.60
N ARG A 469 24.32 10.87 21.03
CA ARG A 469 25.63 11.50 20.87
C ARG A 469 26.31 11.78 22.24
N ARG A 470 25.58 12.31 23.21
CA ARG A 470 26.10 12.52 24.56
C ARG A 470 26.53 11.22 25.26
N ARG A 471 25.79 10.12 25.03
CA ARG A 471 26.15 8.77 25.50
C ARG A 471 27.48 8.32 24.93
N ALA A 472 27.63 8.40 23.61
CA ALA A 472 28.89 8.07 22.95
C ALA A 472 30.05 8.92 23.46
N GLU A 473 29.86 10.24 23.59
CA GLU A 473 30.88 11.16 24.09
C GLU A 473 31.25 10.91 25.56
N SER A 474 30.32 10.43 26.40
CA SER A 474 30.66 10.10 27.81
C SER A 474 31.58 8.88 27.89
N ILE A 475 31.35 7.89 27.05
CA ILE A 475 32.21 6.70 26.92
C ILE A 475 33.59 7.10 26.41
N VAL A 476 33.65 7.91 25.37
CA VAL A 476 34.93 8.41 24.80
C VAL A 476 35.75 9.06 25.86
N ARG A 477 35.18 9.99 26.64
CA ARG A 477 35.91 10.67 27.72
C ARG A 477 36.45 9.72 28.79
N ALA A 478 35.70 8.67 29.14
CA ALA A 478 36.15 7.68 30.11
C ALA A 478 37.40 6.92 29.60
N LEU A 479 37.45 6.61 28.31
CA LEU A 479 38.57 5.91 27.71
C LEU A 479 39.78 6.77 27.43
N GLU A 480 39.59 7.97 26.93
CA GLU A 480 40.68 8.93 26.69
C GLU A 480 41.39 9.34 28.00
N SER A 481 40.74 9.26 29.15
CA SER A 481 41.37 9.50 30.45
C SER A 481 42.37 8.42 30.89
N ARG A 482 42.36 7.25 30.25
CA ARG A 482 43.20 6.11 30.62
C ARG A 482 44.37 5.84 29.66
N GLN A 483 44.36 6.42 28.48
CA GLN A 483 45.40 6.23 27.48
C GLN A 483 46.06 7.59 27.16
N ALA A 484 47.39 7.66 27.16
CA ALA A 484 48.12 8.88 26.81
C ALA A 484 48.06 9.24 25.33
N ASP A 485 47.92 8.27 24.45
CA ASP A 485 47.84 8.44 23.00
C ASP A 485 46.43 8.76 22.54
N SER A 486 46.31 9.60 21.52
CA SER A 486 45.00 9.95 20.94
C SER A 486 44.37 8.76 20.25
N ILE A 487 43.11 8.45 20.61
CA ILE A 487 42.32 7.34 19.99
C ILE A 487 41.58 7.88 18.77
N THR A 488 41.81 7.24 17.62
CA THR A 488 40.98 7.51 16.44
C THR A 488 39.55 7.00 16.70
N LYS A 489 38.53 7.90 16.62
CA LYS A 489 37.15 7.56 17.00
C LYS A 489 36.15 7.95 15.93
N SER A 490 35.13 7.11 15.79
CA SER A 490 33.95 7.36 14.99
C SER A 490 32.71 7.18 15.88
N ILE A 491 31.75 8.11 15.79
CA ILE A 491 30.51 8.06 16.55
C ILE A 491 29.34 8.08 15.58
N VAL A 492 28.55 7.02 15.61
CA VAL A 492 27.30 6.87 14.86
C VAL A 492 26.13 6.82 15.84
N THR A 493 25.03 7.41 15.46
CA THR A 493 23.79 7.39 16.24
C THR A 493 22.67 6.76 15.43
N ASP A 494 21.97 5.80 16.01
CA ASP A 494 20.91 5.07 15.31
C ASP A 494 19.81 4.60 16.26
N TYR A 495 18.64 4.27 15.70
CA TYR A 495 17.57 3.59 16.43
C TYR A 495 17.84 2.10 16.47
N ASN A 496 17.55 1.49 17.62
CA ASN A 496 17.63 0.03 17.74
C ASN A 496 16.34 -0.63 17.19
N TRP A 497 16.17 -0.48 15.88
CA TRP A 497 15.00 -1.00 15.21
C TRP A 497 14.99 -2.52 15.09
N ASP A 498 16.14 -3.11 14.87
CA ASP A 498 16.27 -4.57 14.68
C ASP A 498 15.90 -5.34 15.95
N ASP A 499 16.45 -4.93 17.09
CA ASP A 499 16.11 -5.55 18.38
C ASP A 499 14.63 -5.28 18.72
N PHE A 500 14.14 -4.07 18.43
CA PHE A 500 12.71 -3.79 18.64
C PHE A 500 11.81 -4.70 17.82
N VAL A 501 12.10 -4.90 16.54
CA VAL A 501 11.31 -5.77 15.66
C VAL A 501 11.32 -7.20 16.15
N ILE A 502 12.43 -7.67 16.69
CA ILE A 502 12.55 -9.01 17.25
C ILE A 502 11.72 -9.14 18.53
N ASP A 503 11.97 -8.27 19.48
CA ASP A 503 11.41 -8.39 20.83
C ASP A 503 9.89 -8.15 20.86
N ILE A 504 9.40 -7.22 20.05
CA ILE A 504 7.98 -6.89 20.00
C ILE A 504 7.11 -8.05 19.49
N GLN A 505 7.69 -8.99 18.73
CA GLN A 505 6.98 -10.15 18.21
C GLN A 505 6.46 -11.07 19.32
N SER A 506 7.17 -11.14 20.44
CA SER A 506 6.80 -11.93 21.62
C SER A 506 5.69 -11.28 22.46
N THR A 507 5.28 -10.06 22.12
CA THR A 507 4.31 -9.27 22.87
C THR A 507 2.94 -9.22 22.19
N LYS A 508 1.93 -8.75 22.91
CA LYS A 508 0.61 -8.44 22.32
C LYS A 508 0.66 -7.35 21.23
N TYR A 509 1.78 -6.62 21.14
CA TYR A 509 2.02 -5.55 20.17
C TYR A 509 2.82 -6.02 18.93
N ARG A 510 2.88 -7.32 18.67
CA ARG A 510 3.61 -7.92 17.52
C ARG A 510 3.36 -7.26 16.16
N LYS A 511 2.19 -6.62 15.99
CA LYS A 511 1.87 -5.86 14.77
C LYS A 511 2.84 -4.71 14.49
N PHE A 512 3.52 -4.20 15.51
CA PHE A 512 4.48 -3.10 15.36
C PHE A 512 5.72 -3.53 14.56
N ALA A 513 6.08 -4.80 14.58
CA ALA A 513 7.18 -5.32 13.78
C ALA A 513 6.99 -5.12 12.25
N ASN A 514 5.74 -4.97 11.80
CA ASN A 514 5.39 -4.79 10.39
C ASN A 514 5.08 -3.32 10.04
N MET A 515 5.41 -2.38 10.90
CA MET A 515 5.14 -0.95 10.71
C MET A 515 6.45 -0.19 10.51
N SER A 516 6.40 1.00 9.91
CA SER A 516 7.58 1.87 9.87
C SER A 516 7.88 2.44 11.28
N ILE A 517 9.12 2.85 11.48
CA ILE A 517 9.59 3.44 12.76
C ILE A 517 8.67 4.59 13.18
N GLU A 518 8.35 5.50 12.27
CA GLU A 518 7.54 6.69 12.55
C GLU A 518 6.13 6.30 13.03
N ARG A 519 5.53 5.31 12.40
CA ARG A 519 4.20 4.80 12.78
C ARG A 519 4.20 4.15 14.16
N VAL A 520 5.28 3.45 14.48
CA VAL A 520 5.43 2.82 15.79
C VAL A 520 5.64 3.88 16.86
N GLN A 521 6.49 4.87 16.60
CA GLN A 521 6.71 6.01 17.50
C GLN A 521 5.42 6.75 17.81
N ASP A 522 4.66 7.06 16.77
CA ASP A 522 3.34 7.69 16.91
C ASP A 522 2.38 6.85 17.73
N SER A 523 2.37 5.54 17.50
CA SER A 523 1.49 4.61 18.21
C SER A 523 1.85 4.49 19.69
N ILE A 524 3.14 4.41 20.01
CA ILE A 524 3.64 4.38 21.39
C ILE A 524 3.26 5.67 22.12
N LYS A 525 3.46 6.81 21.48
CA LYS A 525 3.17 8.14 22.06
C LYS A 525 1.68 8.37 22.27
N LYS A 526 0.85 8.06 21.26
CA LYS A 526 -0.61 8.28 21.33
C LYS A 526 -1.29 7.43 22.36
N ASN A 527 -0.80 6.24 22.60
CA ASN A 527 -1.43 5.28 23.52
C ASN A 527 -0.71 5.18 24.87
N ASP A 528 0.25 6.07 25.14
CA ASP A 528 1.10 6.10 26.36
C ASP A 528 1.72 4.71 26.69
N LEU A 529 2.14 3.99 25.66
CA LEU A 529 2.65 2.62 25.81
C LEU A 529 4.11 2.58 26.28
N ALA A 530 4.80 3.70 26.36
CA ALA A 530 6.21 3.75 26.69
C ALA A 530 6.52 3.06 28.04
N LYS A 531 5.67 3.27 29.06
CA LYS A 531 5.83 2.65 30.38
C LYS A 531 5.61 1.13 30.36
N GLU A 532 4.63 0.69 29.57
CA GLU A 532 4.31 -0.74 29.46
C GLU A 532 5.40 -1.50 28.68
N LEU A 533 5.95 -0.85 27.67
CA LEU A 533 7.03 -1.40 26.86
C LEU A 533 8.42 -1.17 27.46
N GLU A 534 8.55 -0.38 28.53
CA GLU A 534 9.83 -0.05 29.16
C GLU A 534 10.69 -1.27 29.52
N PRO A 535 10.15 -2.39 30.03
CA PRO A 535 10.96 -3.59 30.32
C PRO A 535 11.69 -4.14 29.07
N MET A 536 11.13 -3.91 27.88
CA MET A 536 11.73 -4.27 26.60
C MET A 536 12.60 -3.10 26.08
N LEU A 537 12.06 -1.89 26.04
CA LEU A 537 12.72 -0.71 25.47
C LEU A 537 14.02 -0.33 26.18
N GLN A 538 14.12 -0.62 27.49
CA GLN A 538 15.36 -0.39 28.22
C GLN A 538 16.53 -1.20 27.67
N ASN A 539 16.28 -2.40 27.12
CA ASN A 539 17.30 -3.27 26.55
C ASN A 539 17.80 -2.75 25.17
N HIS A 540 17.03 -1.90 24.53
CA HIS A 540 17.38 -1.28 23.23
C HIS A 540 18.24 -0.01 23.39
N ARG A 541 18.45 0.44 24.63
CA ARG A 541 19.25 1.64 24.93
C ARG A 541 20.66 1.25 25.31
N TYR A 542 21.53 1.15 24.35
CA TYR A 542 22.92 0.84 24.61
C TYR A 542 23.86 1.54 23.62
N ALA A 543 25.12 1.61 23.96
CA ALA A 543 26.17 1.92 23.00
C ALA A 543 26.95 0.64 22.71
N ARG A 544 27.10 0.35 21.43
CA ARG A 544 28.02 -0.69 20.94
C ARG A 544 29.35 -0.02 20.63
N ILE A 545 30.38 -0.49 21.25
CA ILE A 545 31.75 -0.01 21.09
C ILE A 545 32.54 -1.11 20.40
N ASN A 546 33.02 -0.85 19.21
CA ASN A 546 33.97 -1.69 18.52
C ASN A 546 35.34 -1.03 18.62
N MET A 547 36.33 -1.75 19.17
CA MET A 547 37.68 -1.21 19.32
C MET A 547 38.66 -2.18 18.73
N ARG A 548 39.67 -1.64 18.08
CA ARG A 548 40.86 -2.40 17.70
C ARG A 548 41.96 -2.13 18.70
N ILE A 549 42.40 -3.21 19.32
CA ILE A 549 43.53 -3.21 20.25
C ILE A 549 44.67 -4.06 19.73
N VAL A 550 45.86 -3.70 20.11
CA VAL A 550 47.08 -4.47 19.80
C VAL A 550 47.64 -5.02 21.10
N TYR A 551 47.77 -6.35 21.18
CA TYR A 551 48.43 -7.05 22.29
C TYR A 551 49.80 -7.54 21.87
N ASP A 552 50.61 -7.87 22.84
CA ASP A 552 51.96 -8.43 22.59
C ASP A 552 51.92 -9.94 22.22
N ILE A 553 50.89 -10.33 21.49
CA ILE A 553 50.78 -11.69 20.95
C ILE A 553 51.05 -11.60 19.43
N LYS A 554 51.79 -12.50 18.89
CA LYS A 554 52.09 -12.58 17.46
C LYS A 554 50.85 -13.09 16.68
N GLY A 555 50.34 -12.33 15.68
CA GLY A 555 49.07 -12.53 14.97
C GLY A 555 48.89 -13.92 14.32
N LYS A 556 49.91 -14.68 14.09
CA LYS A 556 49.84 -16.08 13.61
C LYS A 556 49.18 -17.03 14.61
N ASN A 557 49.10 -16.66 15.88
CA ASN A 557 48.58 -17.50 16.95
C ASN A 557 47.09 -17.25 17.25
N GLU A 558 46.47 -16.21 16.66
CA GLU A 558 45.05 -15.88 16.88
C GLU A 558 44.15 -17.02 16.40
N ARG A 559 44.31 -17.47 15.15
CA ARG A 559 43.48 -18.52 14.55
C ARG A 559 43.48 -19.82 15.32
N PRO A 560 44.66 -20.45 15.62
CA PRO A 560 44.72 -21.69 16.40
C PRO A 560 44.10 -21.52 17.81
N PHE A 561 44.32 -20.39 18.42
CA PHE A 561 43.73 -20.06 19.72
C PHE A 561 42.20 -20.05 19.66
N VAL A 562 41.63 -19.34 18.68
CA VAL A 562 40.17 -19.19 18.52
C VAL A 562 39.51 -20.53 18.18
N LEU A 563 40.15 -21.34 17.31
CA LEU A 563 39.66 -22.67 16.96
C LEU A 563 39.70 -23.61 18.17
N ARG A 564 40.75 -23.54 18.98
CA ARG A 564 40.78 -24.27 20.25
C ARG A 564 39.68 -23.88 21.19
N LYS A 565 39.40 -22.55 21.33
CA LYS A 565 38.31 -22.04 22.16
C LYS A 565 36.94 -22.50 21.63
N PHE A 566 36.77 -22.57 20.32
CA PHE A 566 35.56 -23.14 19.73
C PHE A 566 35.41 -24.62 20.13
N HIS A 567 36.46 -25.40 20.04
CA HIS A 567 36.45 -26.82 20.42
C HIS A 567 36.13 -27.01 21.92
N GLU A 568 36.76 -26.22 22.78
CA GLU A 568 36.48 -26.22 24.23
C GLU A 568 34.98 -25.93 24.48
N ALA A 569 34.40 -24.94 23.81
CA ALA A 569 32.98 -24.57 23.96
C ALA A 569 32.05 -25.63 23.37
N ALA A 570 32.31 -26.11 22.16
CA ALA A 570 31.39 -26.96 21.42
C ALA A 570 31.42 -28.42 21.85
N ILE A 571 32.62 -28.94 22.17
CA ILE A 571 32.83 -30.37 22.41
C ILE A 571 33.07 -30.66 23.88
N ASP A 572 33.92 -29.90 24.56
CA ASP A 572 34.30 -30.23 25.93
C ASP A 572 33.23 -29.78 26.94
N SER A 573 32.68 -28.58 26.77
CA SER A 573 31.67 -28.02 27.67
C SER A 573 30.25 -28.10 27.12
N ALA A 574 30.09 -28.40 25.83
CA ALA A 574 28.80 -28.37 25.12
C ALA A 574 28.03 -27.06 25.32
N ASP A 575 28.75 -25.94 25.47
CA ASP A 575 28.18 -24.61 25.59
C ASP A 575 27.84 -24.05 24.20
N ARG A 576 26.60 -24.26 23.80
CA ARG A 576 26.10 -23.80 22.50
C ARG A 576 26.22 -22.26 22.33
N ILE A 577 26.00 -21.49 23.40
CA ILE A 577 25.99 -20.02 23.34
C ILE A 577 27.41 -19.49 23.10
N GLU A 578 28.38 -20.02 23.86
CA GLU A 578 29.78 -19.67 23.67
C GLU A 578 30.27 -20.12 22.32
N ALA A 579 30.03 -21.39 21.94
CA ALA A 579 30.40 -21.92 20.63
C ALA A 579 29.84 -21.09 19.47
N LEU A 580 28.59 -20.64 19.53
CA LEU A 580 27.98 -19.77 18.52
C LEU A 580 28.66 -18.39 18.48
N SER A 581 29.03 -17.84 19.63
CA SER A 581 29.75 -16.56 19.71
C SER A 581 31.11 -16.65 19.02
N ILE A 582 31.85 -17.73 19.30
CA ILE A 582 33.17 -18.02 18.67
C ILE A 582 33.01 -18.32 17.19
N GLN A 583 31.99 -19.09 16.78
CA GLN A 583 31.67 -19.34 15.38
C GLN A 583 31.49 -18.05 14.60
N LYS A 584 30.71 -17.11 15.14
CA LYS A 584 30.50 -15.81 14.51
C LYS A 584 31.79 -15.03 14.32
N PHE A 585 32.68 -15.10 15.28
CA PHE A 585 34.01 -14.50 15.17
C PHE A 585 34.83 -15.15 14.05
N ILE A 586 34.91 -16.47 14.00
CA ILE A 586 35.61 -17.21 12.96
C ILE A 586 35.02 -16.85 11.58
N MET A 587 33.70 -16.88 11.44
CA MET A 587 33.01 -16.55 10.20
C MET A 587 33.32 -15.11 9.74
N LYS A 588 33.36 -14.16 10.67
CA LYS A 588 33.72 -12.76 10.36
C LYS A 588 35.18 -12.70 9.85
N ARG A 589 36.10 -13.37 10.50
CA ARG A 589 37.54 -13.42 10.10
C ARG A 589 37.72 -14.04 8.71
N VAL A 590 36.97 -15.09 8.40
CA VAL A 590 37.00 -15.74 7.07
C VAL A 590 36.41 -14.80 6.02
N LEU A 591 35.29 -14.11 6.30
CA LEU A 591 34.68 -13.15 5.38
C LEU A 591 35.58 -11.93 5.11
N GLN A 592 36.38 -11.54 6.09
CA GLN A 592 37.36 -10.44 5.98
C GLN A 592 38.68 -10.87 5.33
N GLY A 593 38.85 -12.18 4.99
CA GLY A 593 40.09 -12.72 4.44
C GLY A 593 41.26 -12.81 5.45
N GLN A 594 40.95 -12.64 6.75
CA GLN A 594 41.97 -12.72 7.82
C GLN A 594 42.26 -14.15 8.22
N TYR A 595 41.28 -15.05 8.09
CA TYR A 595 41.48 -16.49 8.20
C TYR A 595 41.28 -17.12 6.83
N ASP A 596 42.09 -18.10 6.54
CA ASP A 596 41.90 -18.99 5.38
C ASP A 596 40.60 -19.79 5.55
N LYS A 597 39.99 -20.15 4.43
CA LYS A 597 38.73 -20.94 4.41
C LYS A 597 38.86 -22.29 5.13
N SER A 598 40.06 -22.86 5.23
CA SER A 598 40.31 -24.06 6.00
C SER A 598 39.95 -23.95 7.48
N ALA A 599 39.88 -22.74 8.03
CA ALA A 599 39.35 -22.54 9.38
C ALA A 599 37.96 -23.11 9.59
N LEU A 600 37.12 -23.15 8.53
CA LEU A 600 35.79 -23.75 8.57
C LEU A 600 35.87 -25.29 8.64
N ASP A 601 36.92 -25.90 8.06
CA ASP A 601 37.11 -27.35 8.10
C ASP A 601 37.67 -27.80 9.45
N GLU A 602 38.45 -26.92 10.09
CA GLU A 602 39.02 -27.16 11.44
C GLU A 602 37.97 -26.90 12.55
N MET A 603 36.89 -26.18 12.24
CA MET A 603 35.80 -25.92 13.15
C MET A 603 34.88 -27.14 13.26
N GLN A 604 35.13 -28.01 14.23
CA GLN A 604 34.37 -29.24 14.44
C GLN A 604 33.04 -28.92 15.13
N ILE A 605 31.97 -28.97 14.39
CA ILE A 605 30.63 -28.75 14.92
C ILE A 605 30.01 -30.10 15.28
N PRO A 606 29.52 -30.31 16.52
CA PRO A 606 28.85 -31.53 16.89
C PRO A 606 27.59 -31.81 16.08
N ASP A 607 27.41 -33.06 15.63
CA ASP A 607 26.22 -33.49 14.89
C ASP A 607 25.09 -33.87 15.86
N THR A 608 24.57 -32.85 16.54
CA THR A 608 23.48 -32.98 17.53
C THR A 608 22.41 -31.90 17.30
N PRO A 609 21.16 -32.13 17.73
CA PRO A 609 20.08 -31.12 17.58
C PRO A 609 20.44 -29.76 18.14
N ASP A 610 21.14 -29.69 19.26
CA ASP A 610 21.53 -28.45 19.93
C ASP A 610 22.51 -27.61 19.12
N PHE A 611 23.34 -28.25 18.31
CA PHE A 611 24.33 -27.59 17.44
C PHE A 611 23.90 -27.48 15.97
N ALA A 612 22.69 -27.91 15.62
CA ALA A 612 22.17 -27.85 14.25
C ALA A 612 22.14 -26.42 13.71
N GLY A 613 21.89 -25.42 14.56
CA GLY A 613 21.95 -24.01 14.17
C GLY A 613 23.35 -23.56 13.74
N LEU A 614 24.39 -24.02 14.43
CA LEU A 614 25.77 -23.75 14.06
C LEU A 614 26.16 -24.46 12.74
N ALA A 615 25.67 -25.69 12.54
CA ALA A 615 25.86 -26.40 11.29
C ALA A 615 25.15 -25.70 10.12
N MET A 616 23.93 -25.11 10.34
CA MET A 616 23.23 -24.31 9.34
C MET A 616 24.01 -23.04 8.97
N ASN A 617 24.61 -22.37 9.94
CA ASN A 617 25.46 -21.20 9.72
C ASN A 617 26.71 -21.58 8.88
N ASP A 618 27.33 -22.71 9.14
CA ASP A 618 28.47 -23.21 8.34
C ASP A 618 28.05 -23.47 6.89
N ILE A 619 26.92 -24.15 6.66
CA ILE A 619 26.38 -24.38 5.33
C ILE A 619 26.12 -23.03 4.61
N TRP A 620 25.48 -22.08 5.29
CA TRP A 620 25.21 -20.76 4.73
C TRP A 620 26.48 -20.04 4.30
N LEU A 621 27.50 -20.04 5.17
CA LEU A 621 28.77 -19.36 4.87
C LEU A 621 29.54 -20.06 3.73
N ARG A 622 29.66 -21.39 3.76
CA ARG A 622 30.34 -22.16 2.70
C ARG A 622 29.65 -21.97 1.35
N HIS A 623 28.32 -21.92 1.33
CA HIS A 623 27.54 -21.58 0.12
C HIS A 623 27.85 -20.16 -0.36
N LYS A 624 27.85 -19.18 0.51
CA LYS A 624 28.17 -17.78 0.20
C LYS A 624 29.61 -17.62 -0.34
N LEU A 625 30.53 -18.43 0.13
CA LEU A 625 31.93 -18.43 -0.32
C LEU A 625 32.15 -19.30 -1.59
N GLY A 626 31.12 -19.91 -2.13
CA GLY A 626 31.21 -20.79 -3.29
C GLY A 626 31.93 -22.14 -3.03
N MET A 627 32.01 -22.57 -1.76
CA MET A 627 32.65 -23.84 -1.36
C MET A 627 31.71 -25.03 -1.49
N LEU A 628 30.40 -24.81 -1.52
CA LEU A 628 29.37 -25.85 -1.68
C LEU A 628 28.56 -25.61 -2.94
N LYS A 629 28.35 -26.68 -3.70
CA LYS A 629 27.34 -26.69 -4.78
C LYS A 629 25.94 -26.75 -4.19
N MET A 630 24.96 -26.30 -4.93
CA MET A 630 23.57 -26.27 -4.45
C MET A 630 23.03 -27.68 -4.12
N SER A 631 23.46 -28.72 -4.80
CA SER A 631 23.11 -30.10 -4.47
C SER A 631 23.58 -30.51 -3.07
N GLU A 632 24.81 -30.15 -2.73
CA GLU A 632 25.40 -30.46 -1.39
C GLU A 632 24.71 -29.62 -0.30
N VAL A 633 24.41 -28.35 -0.60
CA VAL A 633 23.62 -27.47 0.31
C VAL A 633 22.28 -28.13 0.63
N ARG A 634 21.56 -28.58 -0.39
CA ARG A 634 20.26 -29.23 -0.22
C ARG A 634 20.35 -30.49 0.63
N GLU A 635 21.32 -31.37 0.36
CA GLU A 635 21.49 -32.62 1.11
C GLU A 635 21.80 -32.35 2.60
N ARG A 636 22.70 -31.40 2.87
CA ARG A 636 23.05 -31.02 4.24
C ARG A 636 21.88 -30.36 4.98
N ILE A 637 21.13 -29.46 4.34
CA ILE A 637 19.93 -28.84 4.94
C ILE A 637 18.88 -29.91 5.25
N ARG A 638 18.68 -30.88 4.35
CA ARG A 638 17.75 -31.98 4.58
C ARG A 638 18.17 -32.86 5.77
N ALA A 639 19.44 -33.16 5.91
CA ALA A 639 19.97 -33.90 7.07
C ALA A 639 19.72 -33.11 8.36
N LEU A 640 19.98 -31.80 8.37
CA LEU A 640 19.71 -30.95 9.51
C LEU A 640 18.21 -30.84 9.83
N ALA A 641 17.34 -30.83 8.84
CA ALA A 641 15.90 -30.80 9.06
C ALA A 641 15.34 -32.08 9.71
N LEU A 642 16.04 -33.22 9.48
CA LEU A 642 15.73 -34.47 10.17
C LEU A 642 16.28 -34.47 11.60
N LEU A 643 17.48 -33.90 11.81
CA LEU A 643 18.15 -33.81 13.09
C LEU A 643 17.45 -32.82 14.04
N ALA A 644 17.05 -31.65 13.55
CA ALA A 644 16.46 -30.56 14.33
C ALA A 644 15.16 -30.03 13.69
N PRO A 645 14.06 -30.80 13.66
CA PRO A 645 12.84 -30.46 12.93
C PRO A 645 12.10 -29.25 13.52
N ASN A 646 12.43 -28.83 14.73
CA ASN A 646 11.81 -27.68 15.40
C ASN A 646 12.61 -26.39 15.26
N ASN A 647 13.76 -26.41 14.57
CA ASN A 647 14.52 -25.21 14.29
C ASN A 647 13.89 -24.49 13.10
N GLU A 648 13.37 -23.30 13.32
CA GLU A 648 12.63 -22.52 12.32
C GLU A 648 13.48 -22.08 11.12
N TYR A 649 14.76 -21.80 11.31
CA TYR A 649 15.67 -21.42 10.22
C TYR A 649 15.98 -22.59 9.32
N ILE A 650 16.21 -23.76 9.90
CA ILE A 650 16.43 -25.01 9.17
C ILE A 650 15.14 -25.41 8.44
N ALA A 651 14.00 -25.35 9.11
CA ALA A 651 12.70 -25.64 8.52
C ALA A 651 12.38 -24.70 7.34
N PHE A 652 12.66 -23.40 7.49
CA PHE A 652 12.53 -22.44 6.41
C PHE A 652 13.40 -22.80 5.21
N ASN A 653 14.68 -23.11 5.45
CA ASN A 653 15.64 -23.45 4.41
C ASN A 653 15.29 -24.77 3.71
N ASP A 654 14.81 -25.78 4.45
CA ASP A 654 14.33 -27.05 3.86
C ASP A 654 13.13 -26.81 2.94
N LEU A 655 12.16 -26.01 3.38
CA LEU A 655 11.01 -25.66 2.55
C LEU A 655 11.43 -24.88 1.30
N LEU A 656 12.36 -23.94 1.42
CA LEU A 656 12.94 -23.23 0.28
C LEU A 656 13.58 -24.18 -0.73
N MET A 657 14.40 -25.12 -0.23
CA MET A 657 15.04 -26.13 -1.10
C MET A 657 14.03 -27.03 -1.79
N ARG A 658 12.96 -27.42 -1.10
CA ARG A 658 11.88 -28.23 -1.67
C ARG A 658 11.06 -27.49 -2.73
N ILE A 659 10.92 -26.17 -2.62
CA ILE A 659 10.28 -25.33 -3.64
C ILE A 659 11.17 -25.21 -4.88
N ASP A 660 12.45 -24.91 -4.69
CA ASP A 660 13.35 -24.58 -5.79
C ASP A 660 13.91 -25.82 -6.50
N TYR A 661 14.13 -26.88 -5.74
CA TYR A 661 14.75 -28.14 -6.21
C TYR A 661 13.90 -29.34 -5.78
N PRO A 662 12.69 -29.47 -6.32
CA PRO A 662 11.79 -30.56 -5.93
C PRO A 662 12.33 -31.93 -6.30
N GLU A 663 12.14 -32.91 -5.40
CA GLU A 663 12.40 -34.31 -5.66
C GLU A 663 11.09 -35.00 -6.05
N GLY A 664 10.90 -35.23 -7.34
CA GLY A 664 9.68 -35.79 -7.87
C GLY A 664 8.66 -34.74 -8.34
N LEU A 665 7.38 -35.11 -8.41
CA LEU A 665 6.32 -34.23 -8.88
C LEU A 665 6.02 -33.15 -7.83
N PHE A 666 6.31 -31.90 -8.16
CA PHE A 666 6.10 -30.75 -7.25
C PHE A 666 4.66 -30.65 -6.75
N ARG A 667 3.68 -31.01 -7.60
CA ARG A 667 2.28 -31.00 -7.26
C ARG A 667 1.96 -31.83 -6.01
N ASP A 668 2.58 -33.00 -5.87
CA ASP A 668 2.31 -33.92 -4.76
C ASP A 668 2.87 -33.38 -3.44
N MET A 669 3.92 -32.57 -3.53
CA MET A 669 4.59 -31.97 -2.36
C MET A 669 4.00 -30.61 -1.96
N SER A 670 3.34 -29.90 -2.88
CA SER A 670 2.93 -28.51 -2.68
C SER A 670 2.06 -28.31 -1.43
N THR A 671 1.15 -29.26 -1.14
CA THR A 671 0.30 -29.21 0.05
C THR A 671 1.12 -29.34 1.35
N SER A 672 2.08 -30.27 1.41
CA SER A 672 2.92 -30.43 2.59
C SER A 672 3.86 -29.24 2.80
N ILE A 673 4.37 -28.65 1.71
CA ILE A 673 5.17 -27.43 1.76
C ILE A 673 4.32 -26.28 2.29
N GLN A 674 3.08 -26.12 1.80
CA GLN A 674 2.17 -25.09 2.27
C GLN A 674 1.89 -25.22 3.77
N GLN A 675 1.64 -26.42 4.27
CA GLN A 675 1.44 -26.68 5.69
C GLN A 675 2.71 -26.34 6.51
N GLY A 676 3.88 -26.64 5.96
CA GLY A 676 5.15 -26.25 6.56
C GLY A 676 5.30 -24.75 6.68
N ILE A 677 5.00 -24.00 5.62
CA ILE A 677 5.04 -22.53 5.63
C ILE A 677 4.03 -21.95 6.62
N GLU A 678 2.84 -22.53 6.72
CA GLU A 678 1.83 -22.07 7.69
C GLU A 678 2.29 -22.22 9.13
N ARG A 679 3.07 -23.26 9.45
CA ARG A 679 3.69 -23.42 10.78
C ARG A 679 4.73 -22.34 11.05
N LEU A 680 5.49 -21.91 10.03
CA LEU A 680 6.50 -20.86 10.19
C LEU A 680 5.90 -19.50 10.62
N TYR A 681 4.64 -19.21 10.32
CA TYR A 681 3.98 -17.98 10.81
C TYR A 681 3.80 -17.94 12.33
N TYR A 682 3.98 -19.06 13.02
CA TYR A 682 3.90 -19.16 14.48
C TYR A 682 5.28 -19.25 15.14
N THR A 683 6.34 -19.01 14.38
CA THR A 683 7.73 -19.00 14.86
C THR A 683 8.23 -17.54 14.98
N PRO A 684 9.39 -17.31 15.61
CA PRO A 684 10.01 -15.98 15.69
C PRO A 684 10.51 -15.41 14.34
N LEU A 685 10.41 -16.16 13.24
CA LEU A 685 10.77 -15.63 11.92
C LEU A 685 9.94 -14.42 11.54
N ARG A 686 10.58 -13.42 10.95
CA ARG A 686 9.88 -12.22 10.46
C ARG A 686 8.80 -12.60 9.47
N LYS A 687 7.61 -12.04 9.67
CA LYS A 687 6.44 -12.32 8.82
C LYS A 687 6.75 -12.09 7.34
N GLU A 688 7.42 -10.99 6.98
CA GLU A 688 7.78 -10.69 5.58
C GLU A 688 8.69 -11.77 4.97
N THR A 689 9.56 -12.40 5.78
CA THR A 689 10.43 -13.49 5.32
C THR A 689 9.60 -14.71 4.97
N VAL A 690 8.63 -15.06 5.81
CA VAL A 690 7.69 -16.17 5.57
C VAL A 690 6.74 -15.84 4.41
N ASP A 691 6.25 -14.60 4.32
CA ASP A 691 5.41 -14.12 3.21
C ASP A 691 6.12 -14.29 1.86
N ARG A 692 7.39 -13.91 1.77
CA ARG A 692 8.21 -14.09 0.54
C ARG A 692 8.34 -15.56 0.14
N LEU A 693 8.56 -16.44 1.11
CA LEU A 693 8.60 -17.88 0.85
C LEU A 693 7.23 -18.40 0.37
N ASN A 694 6.16 -17.94 0.98
CA ASN A 694 4.80 -18.29 0.58
C ASN A 694 4.46 -17.78 -0.83
N ILE A 695 4.79 -16.52 -1.14
CA ILE A 695 4.62 -15.98 -2.50
C ILE A 695 5.40 -16.83 -3.51
N ARG A 696 6.65 -17.22 -3.19
CA ARG A 696 7.46 -18.08 -4.05
C ARG A 696 6.78 -19.42 -4.32
N LEU A 697 6.23 -20.04 -3.28
CA LEU A 697 5.45 -21.27 -3.43
C LEU A 697 4.23 -21.08 -4.35
N GLN A 698 3.43 -20.01 -4.11
CA GLN A 698 2.24 -19.76 -4.92
C GLN A 698 2.59 -19.53 -6.40
N LEU A 699 3.65 -18.77 -6.67
CA LEU A 699 4.13 -18.55 -8.04
C LEU A 699 4.61 -19.84 -8.68
N LYS A 700 5.36 -20.67 -7.96
CA LYS A 700 5.81 -21.98 -8.46
C LYS A 700 4.62 -22.89 -8.78
N ILE A 701 3.57 -22.92 -7.95
CA ILE A 701 2.34 -23.65 -8.22
C ILE A 701 1.66 -23.12 -9.49
N ILE A 702 1.59 -21.79 -9.67
CA ILE A 702 0.97 -21.17 -10.85
C ILE A 702 1.74 -21.60 -12.11
N ASP A 703 3.06 -21.54 -12.10
CA ASP A 703 3.90 -21.88 -13.27
C ASP A 703 3.74 -23.36 -13.67
N GLU A 704 3.68 -24.26 -12.68
CA GLU A 704 3.46 -25.70 -12.92
C GLU A 704 2.04 -25.98 -13.46
N VAL A 705 1.06 -25.20 -13.02
CA VAL A 705 -0.34 -25.34 -13.39
C VAL A 705 -0.62 -24.78 -14.79
N ASP A 706 0.04 -23.68 -15.18
CA ASP A 706 -0.13 -23.08 -16.50
C ASP A 706 0.31 -24.04 -17.63
N SER A 707 1.08 -25.08 -17.32
CA SER A 707 1.45 -26.15 -18.23
C SER A 707 0.36 -27.24 -18.41
N LEU A 708 -0.76 -27.18 -17.65
CA LEU A 708 -1.82 -28.21 -17.59
C LEU A 708 -3.20 -27.65 -17.95
N THR A 709 -3.98 -28.38 -18.72
CA THR A 709 -5.25 -27.92 -19.36
C THR A 709 -6.47 -27.73 -18.44
N HIS A 710 -6.41 -27.96 -17.11
CA HIS A 710 -7.64 -28.02 -16.27
C HIS A 710 -7.55 -27.33 -14.90
N VAL A 711 -6.84 -26.20 -14.73
CA VAL A 711 -6.48 -25.77 -13.36
C VAL A 711 -6.78 -24.32 -13.00
N ARG A 712 -7.84 -23.73 -13.59
CA ARG A 712 -8.28 -22.37 -13.23
C ARG A 712 -8.55 -22.21 -11.72
N ALA A 713 -9.13 -23.22 -11.06
CA ALA A 713 -9.45 -23.14 -9.64
C ALA A 713 -8.17 -23.01 -8.76
N THR A 714 -7.14 -23.80 -9.07
CA THR A 714 -5.86 -23.75 -8.34
C THR A 714 -5.15 -22.41 -8.54
N LYS A 715 -5.09 -21.91 -9.79
CA LYS A 715 -4.49 -20.61 -10.09
C LYS A 715 -5.21 -19.48 -9.35
N VAL A 716 -6.54 -19.48 -9.37
CA VAL A 716 -7.36 -18.51 -8.62
C VAL A 716 -7.07 -18.59 -7.13
N ALA A 717 -6.97 -19.79 -6.54
CA ALA A 717 -6.65 -19.93 -5.12
C ALA A 717 -5.26 -19.39 -4.76
N CYS A 718 -4.25 -19.65 -5.61
CA CYS A 718 -2.90 -19.10 -5.43
C CYS A 718 -2.90 -17.57 -5.51
N VAL A 719 -3.60 -16.99 -6.51
CA VAL A 719 -3.72 -15.53 -6.65
C VAL A 719 -4.41 -14.91 -5.43
N GLN A 720 -5.47 -15.53 -4.91
CA GLN A 720 -6.14 -15.04 -3.70
C GLN A 720 -5.20 -15.07 -2.47
N ARG A 721 -4.36 -16.10 -2.35
CA ARG A 721 -3.38 -16.17 -1.27
C ARG A 721 -2.29 -15.11 -1.42
N ILE A 722 -1.74 -14.91 -2.61
CA ILE A 722 -0.80 -13.82 -2.90
C ILE A 722 -1.41 -12.47 -2.51
N LYS A 723 -2.67 -12.23 -2.88
CA LYS A 723 -3.40 -11.00 -2.57
C LYS A 723 -3.51 -10.71 -1.06
N GLN A 724 -3.60 -11.76 -0.23
CA GLN A 724 -3.71 -11.63 1.22
C GLN A 724 -2.39 -11.29 1.90
N ILE A 725 -1.25 -11.68 1.31
CA ILE A 725 0.07 -11.59 1.95
C ILE A 725 0.98 -10.53 1.33
N VAL A 726 0.76 -10.13 0.08
CA VAL A 726 1.62 -9.15 -0.60
C VAL A 726 1.38 -7.74 -0.06
N ASP A 727 2.46 -7.04 0.28
CA ASP A 727 2.41 -5.61 0.54
C ASP A 727 2.70 -4.83 -0.75
N ILE A 728 1.63 -4.38 -1.38
CA ILE A 728 1.67 -3.65 -2.66
C ILE A 728 2.54 -2.38 -2.59
N LYS A 729 2.64 -1.75 -1.41
CA LYS A 729 3.37 -0.48 -1.25
C LYS A 729 4.89 -0.65 -1.30
N THR A 730 5.39 -1.84 -0.97
CA THR A 730 6.83 -2.13 -0.91
C THR A 730 7.34 -2.85 -2.15
N GLU A 731 6.45 -3.20 -3.09
CA GLU A 731 6.83 -3.92 -4.30
C GLU A 731 7.58 -3.03 -5.31
N THR A 732 8.45 -3.64 -6.08
CA THR A 732 9.13 -3.00 -7.21
C THR A 732 8.20 -2.89 -8.41
N MET A 733 8.54 -2.04 -9.38
CA MET A 733 7.77 -1.93 -10.63
C MET A 733 7.68 -3.29 -11.36
N GLU A 734 8.79 -4.03 -11.44
CA GLU A 734 8.82 -5.33 -12.10
C GLU A 734 7.89 -6.34 -11.44
N ASN A 735 7.90 -6.40 -10.11
CA ASN A 735 7.00 -7.25 -9.34
C ASN A 735 5.55 -6.81 -9.50
N SER A 736 5.30 -5.49 -9.55
CA SER A 736 3.97 -4.91 -9.77
C SER A 736 3.38 -5.34 -11.12
N LEU A 737 4.20 -5.45 -12.17
CA LEU A 737 3.76 -5.98 -13.47
C LEU A 737 3.25 -7.42 -13.37
N LYS A 738 3.98 -8.29 -12.68
CA LYS A 738 3.55 -9.70 -12.51
C LYS A 738 2.31 -9.81 -11.62
N LEU A 739 2.25 -9.05 -10.56
CA LEU A 739 1.07 -9.02 -9.70
C LEU A 739 -0.15 -8.47 -10.45
N ALA A 740 0.03 -7.43 -11.26
CA ALA A 740 -1.01 -6.91 -12.13
C ALA A 740 -1.52 -7.97 -13.12
N GLU A 741 -0.61 -8.73 -13.76
CA GLU A 741 -0.98 -9.87 -14.62
C GLU A 741 -1.87 -10.88 -13.88
N LEU A 742 -1.47 -11.27 -12.67
CA LEU A 742 -2.21 -12.23 -11.86
C LEU A 742 -3.57 -11.69 -11.40
N PHE A 743 -3.62 -10.43 -10.97
CA PHE A 743 -4.87 -9.79 -10.53
C PHE A 743 -5.81 -9.56 -11.72
N LEU A 744 -5.28 -9.19 -12.88
CA LEU A 744 -6.05 -9.05 -14.10
C LEU A 744 -6.65 -10.40 -14.54
N TYR A 745 -5.86 -11.47 -14.49
CA TYR A 745 -6.36 -12.83 -14.74
C TYR A 745 -7.53 -13.20 -13.81
N ASN A 746 -7.45 -12.78 -12.55
CA ASN A 746 -8.51 -13.00 -11.56
C ASN A 746 -9.66 -11.97 -11.63
N LYS A 747 -9.61 -11.03 -12.59
CA LYS A 747 -10.57 -9.93 -12.77
C LYS A 747 -10.64 -8.95 -11.58
N ASP A 748 -9.58 -8.85 -10.81
CA ASP A 748 -9.45 -7.89 -9.70
C ASP A 748 -8.98 -6.52 -10.23
N TYR A 749 -9.79 -5.87 -11.07
CA TYR A 749 -9.43 -4.67 -11.82
C TYR A 749 -9.01 -3.50 -10.93
N MET A 750 -9.74 -3.25 -9.85
CA MET A 750 -9.39 -2.16 -8.90
C MET A 750 -8.06 -2.40 -8.20
N LEU A 751 -7.74 -3.65 -7.88
CA LEU A 751 -6.46 -3.99 -7.28
C LEU A 751 -5.33 -3.88 -8.31
N THR A 752 -5.61 -4.25 -9.57
CA THR A 752 -4.67 -4.06 -10.68
C THR A 752 -4.36 -2.58 -10.88
N LEU A 753 -5.37 -1.71 -10.88
CA LEU A 753 -5.17 -0.25 -10.93
C LEU A 753 -4.30 0.23 -9.78
N LYS A 754 -4.64 -0.16 -8.55
CA LYS A 754 -3.93 0.26 -7.34
C LYS A 754 -2.44 -0.12 -7.34
N ILE A 755 -2.07 -1.28 -7.92
CA ILE A 755 -0.67 -1.71 -7.96
C ILE A 755 0.11 -1.04 -9.11
N LEU A 756 -0.56 -0.65 -10.20
CA LEU A 756 0.06 0.01 -11.34
C LEU A 756 0.17 1.53 -11.17
N GLU A 757 -0.80 2.15 -10.49
CA GLU A 757 -0.89 3.60 -10.31
C GLU A 757 0.43 4.26 -9.84
N PRO A 758 1.16 3.71 -8.83
CA PRO A 758 2.41 4.28 -8.36
C PRO A 758 3.49 4.45 -9.44
N TRP A 759 3.37 3.71 -10.54
CA TRP A 759 4.38 3.65 -11.58
C TRP A 759 4.04 4.48 -12.81
N VAL A 760 2.80 4.94 -12.94
CA VAL A 760 2.29 5.64 -14.12
C VAL A 760 3.12 6.86 -14.49
N GLY A 761 3.47 7.69 -13.53
CA GLY A 761 4.20 8.93 -13.77
C GLY A 761 5.70 8.75 -14.08
N VAL A 762 6.26 7.58 -13.73
CA VAL A 762 7.73 7.34 -13.83
C VAL A 762 8.11 6.34 -14.90
N THR A 763 7.14 5.60 -15.45
CA THR A 763 7.43 4.51 -16.37
C THR A 763 7.47 4.94 -17.83
N SER A 764 8.34 4.30 -18.60
CA SER A 764 8.26 4.27 -20.07
C SER A 764 7.70 2.94 -20.59
N ASN A 765 7.22 2.07 -19.71
CA ASN A 765 6.66 0.78 -20.08
C ASN A 765 5.26 0.98 -20.68
N MET A 766 5.18 0.97 -22.02
CA MET A 766 3.94 1.13 -22.76
C MET A 766 2.85 0.11 -22.35
N GLN A 767 3.24 -1.13 -22.08
CA GLN A 767 2.31 -2.17 -21.69
C GLN A 767 1.61 -1.84 -20.36
N LEU A 768 2.37 -1.31 -19.38
CA LEU A 768 1.81 -0.84 -18.11
C LEU A 768 0.81 0.29 -18.34
N LEU A 769 1.21 1.31 -19.08
CA LEU A 769 0.37 2.49 -19.35
C LEU A 769 -0.92 2.10 -20.07
N LEU A 770 -0.84 1.28 -21.12
CA LEU A 770 -2.00 0.81 -21.86
C LEU A 770 -2.96 -0.02 -21.00
N THR A 771 -2.42 -0.92 -20.18
CA THR A 771 -3.25 -1.70 -19.25
C THR A 771 -3.93 -0.79 -18.23
N TYR A 772 -3.20 0.15 -17.66
CA TYR A 772 -3.74 1.09 -16.69
C TYR A 772 -4.88 1.92 -17.27
N VAL A 773 -4.66 2.55 -18.43
CA VAL A 773 -5.67 3.39 -19.08
C VAL A 773 -6.89 2.58 -19.53
N SER A 774 -6.67 1.40 -20.12
CA SER A 774 -7.77 0.54 -20.55
C SER A 774 -8.64 0.07 -19.37
N LEU A 775 -8.05 -0.16 -18.21
CA LEU A 775 -8.79 -0.45 -16.98
C LEU A 775 -9.53 0.78 -16.45
N CYS A 776 -8.88 1.95 -16.42
CA CYS A 776 -9.53 3.20 -16.02
C CYS A 776 -10.76 3.50 -16.87
N SER A 777 -10.71 3.22 -18.18
CA SER A 777 -11.83 3.44 -19.09
C SER A 777 -13.08 2.60 -18.78
N LEU A 778 -12.96 1.58 -17.93
CA LEU A 778 -14.09 0.80 -17.44
C LEU A 778 -14.84 1.46 -16.27
N PHE A 779 -14.20 2.44 -15.62
CA PHE A 779 -14.72 3.09 -14.42
C PHE A 779 -14.77 4.60 -14.63
N GLU A 780 -15.96 5.12 -14.67
CA GLU A 780 -16.21 6.54 -14.99
C GLU A 780 -15.40 7.49 -14.10
N ASN A 781 -15.39 7.24 -12.79
CA ASN A 781 -14.64 8.06 -11.83
C ASN A 781 -13.11 7.98 -12.02
N MET A 782 -12.59 6.89 -12.57
CA MET A 782 -11.15 6.74 -12.80
C MET A 782 -10.66 7.53 -14.00
N MET A 783 -11.51 7.77 -14.99
CA MET A 783 -11.17 8.55 -16.18
C MET A 783 -10.93 10.04 -15.92
N HIS A 784 -11.26 10.51 -14.73
CA HIS A 784 -11.08 11.92 -14.32
C HIS A 784 -10.00 12.09 -13.24
N THR A 785 -9.18 11.05 -13.01
CA THR A 785 -8.08 11.12 -12.05
C THR A 785 -6.82 11.71 -12.71
N VAL A 786 -6.01 12.38 -11.90
CA VAL A 786 -4.70 12.87 -12.34
C VAL A 786 -3.82 11.73 -12.87
N ALA A 787 -3.87 10.58 -12.22
CA ALA A 787 -3.08 9.42 -12.66
C ALA A 787 -3.49 8.93 -14.06
N PHE A 788 -4.79 8.96 -14.39
CA PHE A 788 -5.27 8.64 -15.73
C PHE A 788 -4.76 9.64 -16.77
N GLU A 789 -4.89 10.94 -16.50
CA GLU A 789 -4.39 11.99 -17.39
C GLU A 789 -2.87 11.86 -17.59
N THR A 790 -2.12 11.65 -16.50
CA THR A 790 -0.67 11.41 -16.57
C THR A 790 -0.32 10.21 -17.43
N ALA A 791 -1.08 9.11 -17.30
CA ALA A 791 -0.86 7.92 -18.12
C ALA A 791 -1.10 8.22 -19.61
N MET A 792 -2.16 8.95 -19.95
CA MET A 792 -2.48 9.36 -21.31
C MET A 792 -1.40 10.28 -21.89
N ASP A 793 -0.93 11.26 -21.12
CA ASP A 793 0.16 12.14 -21.54
C ASP A 793 1.45 11.37 -21.79
N ARG A 794 1.80 10.43 -20.91
CA ARG A 794 2.97 9.55 -21.08
C ARG A 794 2.87 8.69 -22.34
N ILE A 795 1.69 8.12 -22.63
CA ILE A 795 1.48 7.37 -23.88
C ILE A 795 1.72 8.28 -25.09
N ARG A 796 1.18 9.51 -25.07
CA ARG A 796 1.36 10.49 -26.15
C ARG A 796 2.83 10.88 -26.33
N GLU A 797 3.56 11.10 -25.24
CA GLU A 797 5.00 11.43 -25.28
C GLU A 797 5.85 10.30 -25.85
N ILE A 798 5.53 9.06 -25.54
CA ILE A 798 6.29 7.88 -25.99
C ILE A 798 5.94 7.50 -27.42
N ASP A 799 4.65 7.49 -27.77
CA ASP A 799 4.14 7.06 -29.07
C ASP A 799 2.85 7.84 -29.43
N PRO A 800 2.99 9.01 -30.08
CA PRO A 800 1.85 9.84 -30.50
C PRO A 800 0.88 9.12 -31.45
N ASP A 801 1.38 8.30 -32.34
CA ASP A 801 0.56 7.55 -33.30
C ASP A 801 -0.29 6.50 -32.57
N LYS A 802 0.30 5.80 -31.60
CA LYS A 802 -0.41 4.84 -30.79
C LYS A 802 -1.48 5.54 -29.95
N TYR A 803 -1.17 6.70 -29.37
CA TYR A 803 -2.12 7.52 -28.63
C TYR A 803 -3.36 7.84 -29.49
N CYS A 804 -3.16 8.33 -30.70
CA CYS A 804 -4.27 8.66 -31.60
C CYS A 804 -5.06 7.43 -32.06
N LYS A 805 -4.39 6.30 -32.32
CA LYS A 805 -5.06 5.03 -32.65
C LYS A 805 -5.98 4.55 -31.53
N LEU A 806 -5.52 4.60 -30.28
CA LEU A 806 -6.32 4.21 -29.12
C LEU A 806 -7.59 5.03 -28.94
N LEU A 807 -7.51 6.32 -29.23
CA LEU A 807 -8.63 7.26 -29.13
C LEU A 807 -9.53 7.27 -30.38
N ASN A 808 -9.02 6.86 -31.54
CA ASN A 808 -9.80 6.77 -32.75
C ASN A 808 -10.81 5.63 -32.77
N GLY A 809 -10.66 4.68 -31.85
CA GLY A 809 -11.53 3.53 -31.77
C GLY A 809 -11.26 2.49 -32.91
N GLY A 810 -11.32 1.26 -32.55
CA GLY A 810 -11.32 0.12 -33.43
C GLY A 810 -11.68 -1.06 -32.55
N GLU A 811 -12.42 -2.04 -33.03
CA GLU A 811 -12.99 -3.12 -32.22
C GLU A 811 -11.94 -3.90 -31.42
N GLU A 812 -10.65 -3.82 -31.75
CA GLU A 812 -9.61 -4.68 -31.17
C GLU A 812 -8.62 -3.96 -30.22
N GLU A 813 -8.47 -2.63 -30.24
CA GLU A 813 -7.46 -1.95 -29.43
C GLU A 813 -7.92 -0.62 -28.79
N GLY A 814 -9.15 -0.15 -29.05
CA GLY A 814 -9.59 1.17 -28.64
C GLY A 814 -10.11 1.23 -27.19
N PHE A 815 -9.99 2.41 -26.62
CA PHE A 815 -10.63 2.72 -25.33
C PHE A 815 -12.12 2.97 -25.50
N SER A 816 -12.86 2.99 -24.37
CA SER A 816 -14.23 3.47 -24.38
C SER A 816 -14.30 4.92 -24.87
N LEU A 817 -15.28 5.23 -25.72
CA LEU A 817 -15.54 6.61 -26.17
C LEU A 817 -15.79 7.57 -25.00
N ARG A 818 -16.14 7.05 -23.83
CA ARG A 818 -16.32 7.84 -22.60
C ARG A 818 -15.04 8.51 -22.11
N VAL A 819 -13.85 8.11 -22.58
CA VAL A 819 -12.61 8.85 -22.26
C VAL A 819 -12.68 10.32 -22.73
N PHE A 820 -13.48 10.62 -23.75
CA PHE A 820 -13.72 11.98 -24.22
C PHE A 820 -14.64 12.82 -23.31
N GLU A 821 -15.19 12.24 -22.29
CA GLU A 821 -15.83 12.96 -21.20
C GLU A 821 -14.81 13.68 -20.29
N ASN A 822 -13.54 13.25 -20.35
CA ASN A 822 -12.42 14.01 -19.83
C ASN A 822 -12.05 15.10 -20.87
N GLU A 823 -12.32 16.35 -20.54
CA GLU A 823 -12.11 17.48 -21.46
C GLU A 823 -10.66 17.68 -21.85
N ASN A 824 -9.71 17.40 -20.96
CA ASN A 824 -8.30 17.50 -21.29
C ASN A 824 -7.94 16.49 -22.39
N ILE A 825 -8.35 15.24 -22.20
CA ILE A 825 -8.10 14.18 -23.19
C ILE A 825 -8.77 14.54 -24.52
N LYS A 826 -10.01 15.02 -24.49
CA LYS A 826 -10.72 15.45 -25.70
C LYS A 826 -9.99 16.59 -26.41
N ARG A 827 -9.57 17.62 -25.67
CA ARG A 827 -8.83 18.75 -26.21
C ARG A 827 -7.50 18.34 -26.83
N GLU A 828 -6.73 17.50 -26.13
CA GLU A 828 -5.47 16.99 -26.63
C GLU A 828 -5.66 16.10 -27.88
N TYR A 829 -6.70 15.26 -27.88
CA TYR A 829 -7.09 14.49 -29.05
C TYR A 829 -7.42 15.40 -30.24
N CYS A 830 -8.24 16.41 -30.03
CA CYS A 830 -8.61 17.34 -31.11
C CYS A 830 -7.41 18.12 -31.66
N LYS A 831 -6.45 18.44 -30.80
CA LYS A 831 -5.24 19.17 -31.17
C LYS A 831 -4.24 18.31 -31.96
N TYR A 832 -4.06 17.05 -31.55
CA TYR A 832 -2.98 16.23 -32.08
C TYR A 832 -3.43 15.11 -33.04
N CYS A 833 -4.68 14.65 -32.92
CA CYS A 833 -5.13 13.45 -33.61
C CYS A 833 -6.22 13.68 -34.64
N ALA A 834 -7.01 14.74 -34.50
CA ALA A 834 -8.18 14.95 -35.36
C ALA A 834 -7.81 15.47 -36.78
N GLY A 835 -6.57 15.96 -36.96
CA GLY A 835 -6.12 16.56 -38.22
C GLY A 835 -6.95 17.83 -38.56
N ASP A 836 -6.38 18.76 -39.28
CA ASP A 836 -7.12 19.86 -39.91
C ASP A 836 -8.04 19.27 -41.02
N ASN A 837 -9.25 18.85 -40.64
CA ASN A 837 -10.32 18.52 -41.57
C ASN A 837 -11.38 19.62 -41.54
#